data_9aaffac011d5ed4962080d6e9d1a8466
#
_entry.id   9aaffac011d5ed4962080d6e9d1a8466
#
_cell.length_a   1.000
_cell.length_b   1.000
_cell.length_c   1.000
_cell.angle_alpha   90.00
_cell.angle_beta   90.00
_cell.angle_gamma   90.00
#
_symmetry.space_group_name_H-M   'P 1'
#
loop_
_entity.id
_entity.type
_entity.pdbx_description
1 polymer ?
#
loop_
_entity_poly.entity_id
_entity_poly.type
_entity_poly.pdbx_seq_one_letter_code
_entity_poly.pdbx_strand_id
1 'polypeptide(L)'
;MPGRPRRTLALLTLVSLGNCTQEQELHPDAPVLRSLRFVGNDSFSDSELREGLVTQVGSWVPFTRSPRFDAASFQGDLARLTTYYQARGYFEMRIRHTAIEPAGKDAVRVTVAVEEGQPSMVRKIELTGIDSLPAAFRDRLQGGLPLAPGAVFTDQAYRAAKAAVLVRLHDDAFAEAQIQGRANVDKLAHAVDITFAITPGGHYVYKDFVIRGNSRVPINRIQRELDGVMKKGGDFQSSDLDEAQRRIYALGVFSNAQVEPGAPDLDAGSLPIVVEVTEAPFHTFRAGVGIGIDIEHQELHVTGGYTNRDFLGGLRRLDFDNLVALEWLPGVFNPIESAVPAFTSTLKLTQPEIFSYNTDLIPSLQVERDAELGFGYWAFRGRLGLPWKIAPSLTLTPAYSAELLVFDSGTAFSGIDLSPTALLSLSCQVCVLSYVEQTLVWDRRNDKSEPSSGFFLQLDIQEAGGPLGGSFSNTRWLPEGRAYFPLGKRDVLAIRLQLGALFTYGGTTSPIDQRFFLGGIDSVRGYGAQRLSPMVRVNTCAPIVNPKNPGGPKIPSPLCQGVNQGVGILDIQVGGNGMVEGSVELRHTLSDVLHLVAFVDTGEVTQQPFAFDFSAQGLAITPGLGIRFITPIGALRADFAYRATDPIRPLSLAQQTFPQPGYGLPNTAAGALDTCGWPFVPTTGWVGYTQPSTCKSDFLRRFAFNIAIGESF
;
A
#
# COMPACT_ATOMS: atom_id res chain seq x y z
N MET A 1 -26.78 43.50 36.51
CA MET A 1 -25.44 43.45 35.89
C MET A 1 -25.01 41.97 35.84
N PRO A 2 -25.02 41.33 34.69
CA PRO A 2 -24.53 39.97 34.53
C PRO A 2 -23.18 39.94 33.84
N GLY A 3 -22.28 39.08 34.35
CA GLY A 3 -20.91 38.89 33.90
C GLY A 3 -20.81 38.20 32.55
N ARG A 4 -19.83 38.63 31.79
CA ARG A 4 -19.42 38.02 30.50
C ARG A 4 -18.74 36.65 30.73
N PRO A 5 -19.04 35.63 29.90
CA PRO A 5 -18.25 34.40 29.95
C PRO A 5 -16.93 34.59 29.18
N ARG A 6 -15.83 34.18 29.83
CA ARG A 6 -14.50 34.10 29.27
C ARG A 6 -14.48 32.98 28.20
N ARG A 7 -14.12 33.32 26.96
CA ARG A 7 -13.78 32.35 25.92
C ARG A 7 -12.47 31.68 26.28
N THR A 8 -12.54 30.44 26.68
CA THR A 8 -11.39 29.57 26.85
C THR A 8 -10.96 29.10 25.44
N LEU A 9 -9.82 29.55 25.00
CA LEU A 9 -9.13 29.08 23.80
C LEU A 9 -8.62 27.66 24.11
N ALA A 10 -9.24 26.64 23.55
CA ALA A 10 -8.73 25.27 23.63
C ALA A 10 -7.49 25.16 22.75
N LEU A 11 -6.33 25.11 23.37
CA LEU A 11 -5.08 24.73 22.74
C LEU A 11 -5.21 23.25 22.34
N LEU A 12 -5.10 22.97 21.03
CA LEU A 12 -4.90 21.62 20.53
C LEU A 12 -3.53 21.13 21.05
N THR A 13 -3.54 20.34 22.10
CA THR A 13 -2.39 19.54 22.52
C THR A 13 -2.24 18.39 21.51
N LEU A 14 -1.19 18.47 20.68
CA LEU A 14 -0.64 17.30 20.01
C LEU A 14 -0.37 16.23 21.08
N VAL A 15 -1.14 15.16 21.06
CA VAL A 15 -0.88 13.98 21.85
C VAL A 15 0.38 13.33 21.30
N SER A 16 1.51 13.60 21.94
CA SER A 16 2.70 12.79 21.77
C SER A 16 2.36 11.39 22.26
N LEU A 17 2.26 10.43 21.36
CA LEU A 17 2.30 9.00 21.68
C LEU A 17 3.70 8.70 22.21
N GLY A 18 3.91 8.98 23.49
CA GLY A 18 5.05 8.50 24.22
C GLY A 18 4.91 6.99 24.38
N ASN A 19 5.78 6.25 23.71
CA ASN A 19 6.08 4.89 24.09
C ASN A 19 6.42 4.90 25.57
N CYS A 20 5.62 4.23 26.40
CA CYS A 20 6.00 3.83 27.75
C CYS A 20 7.01 2.68 27.68
N THR A 21 8.19 2.95 27.14
CA THR A 21 9.38 2.24 27.58
C THR A 21 9.76 2.89 28.89
N GLN A 22 9.77 2.10 29.95
CA GLN A 22 10.31 2.50 31.23
C GLN A 22 11.77 2.93 31.00
N GLU A 23 11.99 4.25 30.77
CA GLU A 23 13.34 4.80 30.73
C GLU A 23 13.92 4.63 32.14
N GLN A 24 14.77 3.63 32.30
CA GLN A 24 15.67 3.54 33.40
C GLN A 24 16.48 4.85 33.40
N GLU A 25 16.36 5.69 34.44
CA GLU A 25 17.16 6.91 34.60
C GLU A 25 18.64 6.51 34.60
N LEU A 26 19.25 6.54 33.44
CA LEU A 26 20.67 6.41 33.27
C LEU A 26 21.33 7.62 33.94
N HIS A 27 22.32 7.37 34.77
CA HIS A 27 23.09 8.40 35.46
C HIS A 27 23.50 9.52 34.49
N PRO A 28 23.15 10.78 34.74
CA PRO A 28 23.39 11.89 33.81
C PRO A 28 24.90 12.08 33.53
N ASP A 29 25.77 11.55 34.37
CA ASP A 29 27.23 11.63 34.26
C ASP A 29 27.88 10.46 33.48
N ALA A 30 27.11 9.47 33.00
CA ALA A 30 27.66 8.36 32.25
C ALA A 30 28.16 8.81 30.86
N PRO A 31 29.33 8.33 30.38
CA PRO A 31 29.88 8.74 29.11
C PRO A 31 29.03 8.28 27.92
N VAL A 32 29.04 9.01 26.82
CA VAL A 32 28.36 8.65 25.58
C VAL A 32 29.06 7.47 24.91
N LEU A 33 28.30 6.44 24.49
CA LEU A 33 28.85 5.34 23.72
C LEU A 33 29.04 5.76 22.24
N ARG A 34 30.28 5.99 21.83
CA ARG A 34 30.62 6.42 20.49
C ARG A 34 30.73 5.28 19.48
N SER A 35 31.21 4.12 19.91
CA SER A 35 31.24 2.92 19.07
C SER A 35 31.30 1.66 19.93
N LEU A 36 30.66 0.61 19.45
CA LEU A 36 30.75 -0.76 19.94
C LEU A 36 31.25 -1.61 18.77
N ARG A 37 32.41 -2.23 18.91
CA ARG A 37 33.06 -3.08 17.90
C ARG A 37 33.30 -4.47 18.43
N PHE A 38 33.22 -5.44 17.55
CA PHE A 38 33.58 -6.81 17.84
C PHE A 38 34.84 -7.18 17.04
N VAL A 39 35.67 -8.05 17.58
CA VAL A 39 36.90 -8.55 16.95
C VAL A 39 36.95 -10.04 17.13
N GLY A 40 37.22 -10.78 16.04
CA GLY A 40 37.18 -12.25 16.02
C GLY A 40 35.78 -12.83 15.79
N ASN A 41 34.83 -12.00 15.33
CA ASN A 41 33.46 -12.36 14.98
C ASN A 41 33.33 -12.66 13.47
N ASP A 42 34.04 -13.66 12.99
CA ASP A 42 34.13 -13.99 11.56
C ASP A 42 32.81 -14.52 10.98
N SER A 43 31.97 -15.12 11.84
CA SER A 43 30.69 -15.75 11.44
C SER A 43 29.50 -14.79 11.44
N PHE A 44 29.57 -13.69 12.19
CA PHE A 44 28.45 -12.74 12.35
C PHE A 44 28.95 -11.30 12.26
N SER A 45 28.19 -10.46 11.56
CA SER A 45 28.54 -9.05 11.44
C SER A 45 28.35 -8.28 12.76
N ASP A 46 29.08 -7.18 12.93
CA ASP A 46 28.91 -6.25 14.07
C ASP A 46 27.47 -5.74 14.21
N SER A 47 26.74 -5.57 13.10
CA SER A 47 25.36 -5.14 13.11
C SER A 47 24.41 -6.19 13.67
N GLU A 48 24.60 -7.46 13.27
CA GLU A 48 23.80 -8.59 13.79
C GLU A 48 24.04 -8.80 15.29
N LEU A 49 25.30 -8.68 15.74
CA LEU A 49 25.62 -8.83 17.16
C LEU A 49 25.04 -7.71 18.01
N ARG A 50 24.97 -6.47 17.47
CA ARG A 50 24.40 -5.32 18.16
C ARG A 50 22.89 -5.36 18.28
N GLU A 51 22.16 -5.97 17.33
CA GLU A 51 20.70 -6.04 17.35
C GLU A 51 20.12 -6.65 18.64
N GLY A 52 20.82 -7.65 19.22
CA GLY A 52 20.39 -8.34 20.44
C GLY A 52 20.82 -7.69 21.75
N LEU A 53 21.53 -6.56 21.72
CA LEU A 53 22.09 -5.91 22.90
C LEU A 53 21.27 -4.71 23.35
N VAL A 54 21.26 -4.45 24.65
CA VAL A 54 20.66 -3.22 25.23
C VAL A 54 21.59 -2.02 25.01
N THR A 55 22.92 -2.26 25.03
CA THR A 55 23.92 -1.23 24.82
C THR A 55 23.94 -0.81 23.35
N GLN A 56 23.32 0.32 23.03
CA GLN A 56 23.21 0.87 21.68
C GLN A 56 24.23 1.97 21.42
N VAL A 57 24.67 2.08 20.17
CA VAL A 57 25.51 3.19 19.69
C VAL A 57 24.62 4.32 19.18
N GLY A 58 25.04 5.57 19.39
CA GLY A 58 24.30 6.74 18.92
C GLY A 58 24.02 6.73 17.42
N SER A 59 22.82 7.14 17.05
CA SER A 59 22.42 7.30 15.65
C SER A 59 23.13 8.53 15.04
N TRP A 60 23.46 8.44 13.76
CA TRP A 60 23.93 9.58 12.96
C TRP A 60 22.80 10.59 12.62
N VAL A 61 21.56 10.25 12.92
CA VAL A 61 20.39 11.10 12.64
C VAL A 61 20.41 12.31 13.57
N PRO A 62 20.36 13.55 13.03
CA PRO A 62 20.28 14.75 13.85
C PRO A 62 19.07 14.72 14.78
N PHE A 63 19.20 15.32 15.97
CA PHE A 63 18.15 15.42 17.00
C PHE A 63 17.79 14.12 17.76
N THR A 64 18.48 13.00 17.52
CA THR A 64 18.38 11.83 18.39
C THR A 64 19.31 11.96 19.59
N ARG A 65 18.83 11.55 20.79
CA ARG A 65 19.68 11.51 21.97
C ARG A 65 20.77 10.46 21.82
N SER A 66 22.02 10.81 22.10
CA SER A 66 23.11 9.85 22.10
C SER A 66 23.01 8.95 23.32
N PRO A 67 22.95 7.62 23.14
CA PRO A 67 22.85 6.69 24.28
C PRO A 67 24.12 6.74 25.11
N ARG A 68 23.95 6.66 26.44
CA ARG A 68 25.04 6.67 27.39
C ARG A 68 25.45 5.24 27.72
N PHE A 69 26.71 5.04 28.02
CA PHE A 69 27.26 3.75 28.35
C PHE A 69 26.96 3.40 29.82
N ASP A 70 26.23 2.31 30.03
CA ASP A 70 26.00 1.73 31.36
C ASP A 70 26.74 0.42 31.51
N ALA A 71 27.67 0.37 32.47
CA ALA A 71 28.52 -0.80 32.70
C ALA A 71 27.71 -2.02 33.20
N ALA A 72 26.63 -1.81 33.93
CA ALA A 72 25.79 -2.93 34.43
C ALA A 72 25.01 -3.57 33.28
N SER A 73 24.34 -2.77 32.45
CA SER A 73 23.67 -3.25 31.25
C SER A 73 24.64 -3.96 30.28
N PHE A 74 25.86 -3.42 30.13
CA PHE A 74 26.88 -4.03 29.28
C PHE A 74 27.33 -5.41 29.80
N GLN A 75 27.45 -5.61 31.10
CA GLN A 75 27.72 -6.96 31.64
C GLN A 75 26.59 -7.95 31.30
N GLY A 76 25.34 -7.51 31.36
CA GLY A 76 24.21 -8.30 30.88
C GLY A 76 24.30 -8.63 29.38
N ASP A 77 24.80 -7.68 28.57
CA ASP A 77 24.98 -7.85 27.14
C ASP A 77 26.07 -8.87 26.79
N LEU A 78 27.13 -8.97 27.57
CA LEU A 78 28.14 -10.03 27.38
C LEU A 78 27.52 -11.42 27.56
N ALA A 79 26.62 -11.60 28.53
CA ALA A 79 25.86 -12.84 28.71
C ALA A 79 24.90 -13.10 27.52
N ARG A 80 24.19 -12.06 27.04
CA ARG A 80 23.35 -12.16 25.85
C ARG A 80 24.15 -12.54 24.61
N LEU A 81 25.31 -11.96 24.42
CA LEU A 81 26.21 -12.29 23.32
C LEU A 81 26.63 -13.77 23.36
N THR A 82 26.98 -14.30 24.53
CA THR A 82 27.28 -15.72 24.72
C THR A 82 26.08 -16.59 24.34
N THR A 83 24.88 -16.25 24.82
CA THR A 83 23.64 -16.96 24.49
C THR A 83 23.33 -16.88 23.00
N TYR A 84 23.56 -15.74 22.34
CA TYR A 84 23.37 -15.55 20.91
C TYR A 84 24.20 -16.54 20.07
N TYR A 85 25.47 -16.69 20.42
CA TYR A 85 26.38 -17.63 19.75
C TYR A 85 25.97 -19.11 20.04
N GLN A 86 25.66 -19.42 21.29
CA GLN A 86 25.22 -20.79 21.67
C GLN A 86 23.93 -21.17 20.97
N ALA A 87 22.97 -20.25 20.84
CA ALA A 87 21.73 -20.49 20.11
C ALA A 87 21.95 -20.75 18.60
N ARG A 88 23.14 -20.43 18.08
CA ARG A 88 23.56 -20.66 16.69
C ARG A 88 24.60 -21.75 16.52
N GLY A 89 24.80 -22.57 17.58
CA GLY A 89 25.65 -23.76 17.53
C GLY A 89 27.11 -23.52 17.94
N TYR A 90 27.51 -22.30 18.33
CA TYR A 90 28.88 -22.00 18.76
C TYR A 90 29.01 -22.14 20.28
N PHE A 91 29.03 -23.38 20.76
CA PHE A 91 29.03 -23.67 22.20
C PHE A 91 30.39 -23.47 22.89
N GLU A 92 31.46 -23.27 22.15
CA GLU A 92 32.79 -23.01 22.66
C GLU A 92 33.14 -21.51 22.63
N MET A 93 32.20 -20.68 22.19
CA MET A 93 32.39 -19.22 22.15
C MET A 93 32.84 -18.69 23.52
N ARG A 94 33.87 -17.86 23.51
CA ARG A 94 34.41 -17.18 24.69
C ARG A 94 34.69 -15.71 24.40
N ILE A 95 34.43 -14.87 25.40
CA ILE A 95 34.86 -13.48 25.37
C ILE A 95 36.30 -13.43 25.91
N ARG A 96 37.24 -13.08 25.08
CA ARG A 96 38.69 -13.01 25.43
C ARG A 96 38.97 -11.84 26.34
N HIS A 97 38.55 -10.66 25.93
CA HIS A 97 38.68 -9.42 26.72
C HIS A 97 37.71 -8.36 26.21
N THR A 98 37.42 -7.38 27.05
CA THR A 98 36.69 -6.17 26.71
C THR A 98 37.58 -4.97 26.98
N ALA A 99 37.72 -4.08 26.02
CA ALA A 99 38.43 -2.82 26.16
C ALA A 99 37.41 -1.66 26.14
N ILE A 100 37.47 -0.81 27.16
CA ILE A 100 36.69 0.42 27.25
C ILE A 100 37.68 1.58 27.23
N GLU A 101 37.77 2.30 26.11
CA GLU A 101 38.72 3.35 25.85
C GLU A 101 38.07 4.72 25.80
N PRO A 102 38.65 5.77 26.37
CA PRO A 102 38.17 7.14 26.19
C PRO A 102 38.16 7.53 24.72
N ALA A 103 37.05 8.13 24.25
CA ALA A 103 36.87 8.55 22.85
C ALA A 103 36.59 10.06 22.74
N GLY A 104 37.08 10.84 23.67
CA GLY A 104 36.89 12.29 23.83
C GLY A 104 36.63 12.66 25.29
N LYS A 105 36.11 13.87 25.52
CA LYS A 105 35.97 14.42 26.88
C LYS A 105 34.86 13.75 27.71
N ASP A 106 33.81 13.19 27.05
CA ASP A 106 32.64 12.58 27.67
C ASP A 106 32.11 11.41 26.82
N ALA A 107 33.00 10.61 26.22
CA ALA A 107 32.65 9.51 25.35
C ALA A 107 33.60 8.33 25.51
N VAL A 108 33.07 7.12 25.27
CA VAL A 108 33.85 5.87 25.29
C VAL A 108 33.67 5.10 23.99
N ARG A 109 34.70 4.33 23.67
CA ARG A 109 34.67 3.27 22.64
C ARG A 109 34.78 1.93 23.37
N VAL A 110 33.92 1.01 23.01
CA VAL A 110 33.94 -0.35 23.56
C VAL A 110 34.34 -1.32 22.45
N THR A 111 35.33 -2.18 22.76
CA THR A 111 35.75 -3.27 21.88
C THR A 111 35.60 -4.58 22.62
N VAL A 112 34.91 -5.54 22.04
CA VAL A 112 34.69 -6.91 22.57
C VAL A 112 35.47 -7.88 21.69
N ALA A 113 36.49 -8.52 22.23
CA ALA A 113 37.23 -9.55 21.53
C ALA A 113 36.59 -10.91 21.84
N VAL A 114 36.09 -11.58 20.81
CA VAL A 114 35.47 -12.91 20.89
C VAL A 114 36.36 -13.97 20.23
N GLU A 115 36.23 -15.19 20.72
CA GLU A 115 36.72 -16.39 20.08
C GLU A 115 35.51 -17.31 19.86
N GLU A 116 35.09 -17.43 18.60
CA GLU A 116 33.81 -18.09 18.26
C GLU A 116 33.87 -19.63 18.49
N GLY A 117 35.04 -20.22 18.22
CA GLY A 117 35.16 -21.66 18.15
C GLY A 117 34.57 -22.24 16.85
N GLN A 118 34.40 -23.54 16.79
CA GLN A 118 33.77 -24.22 15.65
C GLN A 118 32.26 -24.40 15.88
N PRO A 119 31.42 -24.23 14.82
CA PRO A 119 29.99 -24.50 14.93
C PRO A 119 29.78 -26.03 15.13
N SER A 120 28.87 -26.40 16.00
CA SER A 120 28.49 -27.78 16.23
C SER A 120 27.46 -28.24 15.21
N MET A 121 27.72 -29.40 14.58
CA MET A 121 26.87 -29.98 13.54
C MET A 121 25.91 -31.01 14.15
N VAL A 122 24.70 -31.09 13.62
CA VAL A 122 23.75 -32.15 13.97
C VAL A 122 24.29 -33.47 13.46
N ARG A 123 24.58 -34.41 14.37
CA ARG A 123 25.07 -35.73 14.03
C ARG A 123 23.91 -36.69 13.73
N LYS A 124 22.90 -36.73 14.61
CA LYS A 124 21.68 -37.51 14.43
C LYS A 124 20.46 -36.85 15.02
N ILE A 125 19.31 -37.22 14.45
CA ILE A 125 17.97 -36.87 14.99
C ILE A 125 17.22 -38.19 15.17
N GLU A 126 16.75 -38.45 16.37
CA GLU A 126 16.05 -39.67 16.75
C GLU A 126 14.66 -39.34 17.28
N LEU A 127 13.65 -40.00 16.71
CA LEU A 127 12.27 -39.94 17.22
C LEU A 127 12.00 -41.22 18.00
N THR A 128 11.63 -41.12 19.26
CA THR A 128 11.29 -42.27 20.14
C THR A 128 9.83 -42.21 20.57
N GLY A 129 9.25 -43.34 20.94
CA GLY A 129 7.84 -43.42 21.36
C GLY A 129 6.85 -43.47 20.20
N ILE A 130 7.30 -43.70 18.99
CA ILE A 130 6.47 -43.75 17.76
C ILE A 130 6.28 -45.17 17.23
N ASP A 131 6.71 -46.20 17.95
CA ASP A 131 6.70 -47.60 17.49
C ASP A 131 5.28 -48.15 17.22
N SER A 132 4.29 -47.62 17.93
CA SER A 132 2.87 -47.94 17.75
C SER A 132 2.23 -47.32 16.50
N LEU A 133 2.90 -46.33 15.88
CA LEU A 133 2.37 -45.65 14.70
C LEU A 133 2.65 -46.42 13.41
N PRO A 134 1.78 -46.28 12.38
CA PRO A 134 2.00 -46.91 11.07
C PRO A 134 3.33 -46.49 10.44
N ALA A 135 4.01 -47.43 9.75
CA ALA A 135 5.33 -47.17 9.17
C ALA A 135 5.36 -45.97 8.22
N ALA A 136 4.35 -45.86 7.32
CA ALA A 136 4.23 -44.75 6.39
C ALA A 136 4.08 -43.40 7.10
N PHE A 137 3.46 -43.34 8.28
CA PHE A 137 3.35 -42.12 9.08
C PHE A 137 4.66 -41.79 9.79
N ARG A 138 5.36 -42.82 10.32
CA ARG A 138 6.69 -42.60 10.92
C ARG A 138 7.68 -42.01 9.92
N ASP A 139 7.66 -42.46 8.67
CA ASP A 139 8.51 -41.94 7.60
C ASP A 139 8.15 -40.46 7.29
N ARG A 140 6.85 -40.10 7.29
CA ARG A 140 6.40 -38.71 7.14
C ARG A 140 6.85 -37.83 8.31
N LEU A 141 6.83 -38.32 9.54
CA LEU A 141 7.30 -37.58 10.72
C LEU A 141 8.78 -37.21 10.63
N GLN A 142 9.60 -38.10 10.09
CA GLN A 142 11.05 -37.93 9.95
C GLN A 142 11.43 -37.09 8.72
N GLY A 143 10.62 -37.13 7.67
CA GLY A 143 10.93 -36.51 6.38
C GLY A 143 10.84 -34.98 6.42
N GLY A 144 11.79 -34.29 5.76
CA GLY A 144 11.68 -32.85 5.50
C GLY A 144 11.59 -31.95 6.76
N LEU A 145 12.29 -32.31 7.84
CA LEU A 145 12.39 -31.48 9.02
C LEU A 145 13.25 -30.23 8.74
N PRO A 146 12.96 -29.09 9.37
CA PRO A 146 13.77 -27.88 9.25
C PRO A 146 15.22 -28.01 9.73
N LEU A 147 15.53 -29.12 10.40
CA LEU A 147 16.85 -29.48 10.88
C LEU A 147 17.21 -30.90 10.36
N ALA A 148 18.39 -31.04 9.81
CA ALA A 148 18.85 -32.31 9.23
C ALA A 148 20.26 -32.71 9.73
N PRO A 149 20.60 -34.00 9.76
CA PRO A 149 21.98 -34.41 10.00
C PRO A 149 22.96 -33.75 9.02
N GLY A 150 24.09 -33.26 9.52
CA GLY A 150 25.09 -32.52 8.77
C GLY A 150 24.83 -31.00 8.67
N ALA A 151 23.70 -30.49 9.15
CA ALA A 151 23.45 -29.06 9.27
C ALA A 151 24.04 -28.47 10.56
N VAL A 152 24.36 -27.19 10.57
CA VAL A 152 24.73 -26.48 11.80
C VAL A 152 23.53 -26.46 12.74
N PHE A 153 23.78 -26.83 14.01
CA PHE A 153 22.73 -26.72 15.02
C PHE A 153 22.35 -25.26 15.28
N THR A 154 21.06 -24.95 15.25
CA THR A 154 20.53 -23.68 15.75
C THR A 154 19.31 -23.95 16.63
N ASP A 155 19.15 -23.20 17.72
CA ASP A 155 17.98 -23.28 18.58
C ASP A 155 16.67 -23.03 17.81
N GLN A 156 16.71 -22.11 16.85
CA GLN A 156 15.57 -21.83 15.96
C GLN A 156 15.17 -23.07 15.13
N ALA A 157 16.12 -23.69 14.45
CA ALA A 157 15.86 -24.89 13.64
C ALA A 157 15.43 -26.08 14.51
N TYR A 158 16.01 -26.21 15.70
CA TYR A 158 15.61 -27.24 16.69
C TYR A 158 14.14 -27.03 17.12
N ARG A 159 13.74 -25.80 17.51
CA ARG A 159 12.35 -25.51 17.87
C ARG A 159 11.40 -25.69 16.69
N ALA A 160 11.81 -25.26 15.50
CA ALA A 160 11.02 -25.43 14.29
C ALA A 160 10.83 -26.91 13.92
N ALA A 161 11.88 -27.74 14.07
CA ALA A 161 11.78 -29.17 13.85
C ALA A 161 10.84 -29.85 14.86
N LYS A 162 10.95 -29.49 16.15
CA LYS A 162 10.05 -29.97 17.19
C LYS A 162 8.60 -29.60 16.91
N ALA A 163 8.34 -28.33 16.54
CA ALA A 163 7.01 -27.83 16.19
C ALA A 163 6.46 -28.54 14.94
N ALA A 164 7.28 -28.75 13.91
CA ALA A 164 6.87 -29.45 12.69
C ALA A 164 6.41 -30.87 12.96
N VAL A 165 7.12 -31.62 13.83
CA VAL A 165 6.70 -32.95 14.23
C VAL A 165 5.39 -32.91 15.01
N LEU A 166 5.22 -31.98 15.92
CA LEU A 166 3.97 -31.81 16.70
C LEU A 166 2.78 -31.50 15.81
N VAL A 167 2.92 -30.51 14.88
CA VAL A 167 1.87 -30.16 13.92
C VAL A 167 1.47 -31.38 13.08
N ARG A 168 2.43 -32.17 12.59
CA ARG A 168 2.12 -33.40 11.81
C ARG A 168 1.33 -34.42 12.61
N LEU A 169 1.62 -34.57 13.92
CA LEU A 169 0.85 -35.43 14.81
C LEU A 169 -0.57 -34.89 15.01
N HIS A 170 -0.70 -33.60 15.26
CA HIS A 170 -2.00 -32.96 15.43
C HIS A 170 -2.84 -32.99 14.15
N ASP A 171 -2.21 -32.90 12.98
CA ASP A 171 -2.92 -33.01 11.69
C ASP A 171 -3.27 -34.46 11.29
N ASP A 172 -2.72 -35.45 11.99
CA ASP A 172 -3.04 -36.91 11.83
C ASP A 172 -3.88 -37.40 13.02
N ALA A 173 -4.72 -36.54 13.58
CA ALA A 173 -5.71 -36.78 14.64
C ALA A 173 -5.17 -37.11 16.05
N PHE A 174 -3.88 -36.91 16.33
CA PHE A 174 -3.30 -37.08 17.66
C PHE A 174 -3.31 -35.78 18.46
N ALA A 175 -4.51 -35.29 18.82
CA ALA A 175 -4.69 -33.97 19.44
C ALA A 175 -3.94 -33.76 20.77
N GLU A 176 -3.71 -34.80 21.54
CA GLU A 176 -2.98 -34.76 22.81
C GLU A 176 -1.49 -35.11 22.69
N ALA A 177 -0.94 -35.16 21.48
CA ALA A 177 0.45 -35.48 21.25
C ALA A 177 1.38 -34.52 21.99
N GLN A 178 2.37 -35.08 22.67
CA GLN A 178 3.39 -34.32 23.39
C GLN A 178 4.78 -34.72 22.91
N ILE A 179 5.68 -33.73 22.87
CA ILE A 179 7.06 -33.92 22.49
C ILE A 179 7.99 -33.33 23.54
N GLN A 180 8.86 -34.18 24.10
CA GLN A 180 9.99 -33.75 24.91
C GLN A 180 11.26 -33.83 24.06
N GLY A 181 11.92 -32.71 23.84
CA GLY A 181 13.14 -32.66 23.06
C GLY A 181 14.37 -32.52 23.94
N ARG A 182 15.42 -33.24 23.61
CA ARG A 182 16.75 -33.13 24.23
C ARG A 182 17.80 -33.01 23.14
N ALA A 183 18.71 -32.05 23.31
CA ALA A 183 19.89 -31.86 22.49
C ALA A 183 21.13 -32.09 23.36
N ASN A 184 21.93 -33.14 23.05
CA ASN A 184 23.18 -33.43 23.73
C ASN A 184 24.34 -32.91 22.89
N VAL A 185 25.06 -31.91 23.45
CA VAL A 185 26.19 -31.26 22.77
C VAL A 185 27.48 -31.94 23.16
N ASP A 186 28.16 -32.54 22.20
CA ASP A 186 29.53 -33.01 22.32
C ASP A 186 30.49 -31.94 21.82
N LYS A 187 31.05 -31.15 22.76
CA LYS A 187 31.92 -30.02 22.43
C LYS A 187 33.23 -30.50 21.77
N LEU A 188 33.76 -31.65 22.18
CA LEU A 188 35.02 -32.15 21.62
C LEU A 188 34.89 -32.65 20.18
N ALA A 189 33.74 -33.22 19.85
CA ALA A 189 33.43 -33.68 18.51
C ALA A 189 32.72 -32.62 17.65
N HIS A 190 32.42 -31.41 18.18
CA HIS A 190 31.60 -30.36 17.56
C HIS A 190 30.30 -30.93 16.97
N ALA A 191 29.63 -31.81 17.75
CA ALA A 191 28.46 -32.54 17.29
C ALA A 191 27.30 -32.42 18.27
N VAL A 192 26.06 -32.47 17.76
CA VAL A 192 24.85 -32.48 18.57
C VAL A 192 23.99 -33.69 18.20
N ASP A 193 23.64 -34.47 19.22
CA ASP A 193 22.66 -35.56 19.10
C ASP A 193 21.32 -35.07 19.61
N ILE A 194 20.28 -35.18 18.79
CA ILE A 194 18.93 -34.71 19.10
C ILE A 194 18.01 -35.92 19.27
N THR A 195 17.27 -35.94 20.36
CA THR A 195 16.25 -36.95 20.64
C THR A 195 14.92 -36.23 20.88
N PHE A 196 13.89 -36.57 20.13
CA PHE A 196 12.51 -36.18 20.38
C PHE A 196 11.73 -37.37 20.92
N ALA A 197 11.45 -37.37 22.22
CA ALA A 197 10.60 -38.37 22.86
C ALA A 197 9.14 -37.95 22.68
N ILE A 198 8.38 -38.76 21.96
CA ILE A 198 7.01 -38.47 21.54
C ILE A 198 6.06 -39.35 22.34
N THR A 199 5.01 -38.74 22.87
CA THR A 199 3.85 -39.46 23.41
C THR A 199 2.66 -39.09 22.51
N PRO A 200 2.24 -39.96 21.56
CA PRO A 200 1.22 -39.60 20.57
C PRO A 200 -0.15 -39.32 21.18
N GLY A 201 -0.52 -39.98 22.28
CA GLY A 201 -1.87 -39.91 22.83
C GLY A 201 -2.88 -40.76 22.05
N GLY A 202 -4.18 -40.42 22.17
CA GLY A 202 -5.27 -41.06 21.45
C GLY A 202 -5.47 -40.48 20.06
N HIS A 203 -6.07 -41.28 19.17
CA HIS A 203 -6.59 -40.78 17.88
C HIS A 203 -8.00 -40.27 18.08
N TYR A 204 -8.30 -39.02 17.65
CA TYR A 204 -9.54 -38.36 17.94
C TYR A 204 -10.29 -37.93 16.67
N VAL A 205 -11.64 -38.00 16.75
CA VAL A 205 -12.55 -37.47 15.75
C VAL A 205 -13.33 -36.27 16.30
N TYR A 206 -13.78 -35.38 15.44
CA TYR A 206 -14.61 -34.22 15.85
C TYR A 206 -15.93 -34.68 16.45
N LYS A 207 -16.26 -34.14 17.66
CA LYS A 207 -17.55 -34.35 18.35
C LYS A 207 -18.49 -33.14 18.09
N ASP A 208 -18.86 -32.44 19.13
CA ASP A 208 -19.75 -31.29 19.09
C ASP A 208 -18.96 -29.98 19.11
N PHE A 209 -19.55 -28.93 18.51
CA PHE A 209 -19.04 -27.58 18.60
C PHE A 209 -19.71 -26.86 19.76
N VAL A 210 -18.92 -26.35 20.69
CA VAL A 210 -19.39 -25.57 21.86
C VAL A 210 -19.06 -24.09 21.61
N ILE A 211 -20.08 -23.35 21.17
CA ILE A 211 -19.92 -21.92 20.80
C ILE A 211 -20.33 -21.05 22.00
N ARG A 212 -19.48 -20.08 22.36
CA ARG A 212 -19.68 -19.16 23.49
C ARG A 212 -19.34 -17.73 23.09
N GLY A 213 -19.98 -16.75 23.77
CA GLY A 213 -19.69 -15.33 23.60
C GLY A 213 -20.48 -14.62 22.50
N ASN A 214 -21.24 -15.36 21.70
CA ASN A 214 -22.18 -14.77 20.76
C ASN A 214 -23.44 -14.30 21.50
N SER A 215 -23.82 -13.05 21.32
CA SER A 215 -25.02 -12.46 21.93
C SER A 215 -26.05 -12.00 20.89
N ARG A 216 -25.61 -11.42 19.79
CA ARG A 216 -26.44 -10.94 18.68
C ARG A 216 -26.24 -11.77 17.43
N VAL A 217 -25.01 -12.24 17.20
CA VAL A 217 -24.71 -13.08 16.04
C VAL A 217 -25.37 -14.44 16.22
N PRO A 218 -26.27 -14.87 15.31
CA PRO A 218 -26.92 -16.16 15.41
C PRO A 218 -25.92 -17.32 15.37
N ILE A 219 -26.08 -18.29 16.26
CA ILE A 219 -25.17 -19.43 16.40
C ILE A 219 -25.01 -20.22 15.11
N ASN A 220 -26.08 -20.32 14.31
CA ASN A 220 -26.05 -21.02 13.03
C ASN A 220 -25.13 -20.39 11.99
N ARG A 221 -24.79 -19.11 12.14
CA ARG A 221 -23.81 -18.44 11.26
C ARG A 221 -22.40 -18.90 11.56
N ILE A 222 -22.05 -18.98 12.85
CA ILE A 222 -20.74 -19.49 13.30
C ILE A 222 -20.64 -20.97 12.96
N GLN A 223 -21.68 -21.74 13.25
CA GLN A 223 -21.71 -23.18 13.00
C GLN A 223 -21.51 -23.52 11.53
N ARG A 224 -22.05 -22.73 10.60
CA ARG A 224 -21.87 -22.93 9.16
C ARG A 224 -20.40 -22.76 8.73
N GLU A 225 -19.69 -21.81 9.33
CA GLU A 225 -18.26 -21.65 9.04
C GLU A 225 -17.43 -22.83 9.56
N LEU A 226 -17.82 -23.39 10.70
CA LEU A 226 -17.21 -24.60 11.25
C LEU A 226 -17.51 -25.83 10.38
N ASP A 227 -18.77 -26.06 10.00
CA ASP A 227 -19.20 -27.19 9.16
C ASP A 227 -18.53 -27.17 7.77
N GLY A 228 -18.11 -26.01 7.31
CA GLY A 228 -17.36 -25.83 6.06
C GLY A 228 -15.91 -26.33 6.10
N VAL A 229 -15.37 -26.56 7.30
CA VAL A 229 -14.00 -27.01 7.54
C VAL A 229 -13.98 -28.35 8.24
N MET A 230 -14.71 -28.47 9.36
CA MET A 230 -14.72 -29.63 10.24
C MET A 230 -16.05 -30.35 10.15
N LYS A 231 -16.03 -31.66 9.92
CA LYS A 231 -17.25 -32.50 9.91
C LYS A 231 -17.28 -33.38 11.14
N LYS A 232 -18.42 -33.46 11.83
CA LYS A 232 -18.62 -34.40 12.94
C LYS A 232 -18.24 -35.80 12.52
N GLY A 233 -17.45 -36.51 13.33
CA GLY A 233 -16.94 -37.86 13.04
C GLY A 233 -15.77 -37.90 12.06
N GLY A 234 -15.32 -36.77 11.51
CA GLY A 234 -14.08 -36.67 10.76
C GLY A 234 -12.87 -36.60 11.67
N ASP A 235 -11.72 -37.00 11.15
CA ASP A 235 -10.44 -36.97 11.89
C ASP A 235 -10.07 -35.54 12.29
N PHE A 236 -9.58 -35.37 13.49
CA PHE A 236 -9.09 -34.08 13.99
C PHE A 236 -7.83 -33.64 13.22
N GLN A 237 -7.81 -32.35 12.84
CA GLN A 237 -6.63 -31.69 12.25
C GLN A 237 -6.42 -30.32 12.88
N SER A 238 -5.22 -30.02 13.34
CA SER A 238 -4.96 -28.70 13.95
C SER A 238 -5.06 -27.55 12.94
N SER A 239 -4.71 -27.81 11.67
CA SER A 239 -4.88 -26.86 10.57
C SER A 239 -6.31 -26.43 10.34
N ASP A 240 -7.29 -27.28 10.65
CA ASP A 240 -8.71 -26.96 10.54
C ASP A 240 -9.14 -25.91 11.58
N LEU A 241 -8.53 -25.90 12.77
CA LEU A 241 -8.83 -24.89 13.80
C LEU A 241 -8.44 -23.50 13.33
N ASP A 242 -7.25 -23.37 12.74
CA ASP A 242 -6.75 -22.09 12.19
C ASP A 242 -7.62 -21.62 11.02
N GLU A 243 -8.03 -22.53 10.14
CA GLU A 243 -8.93 -22.20 9.03
C GLU A 243 -10.31 -21.78 9.54
N ALA A 244 -10.88 -22.49 10.49
CA ALA A 244 -12.14 -22.15 11.12
C ALA A 244 -12.10 -20.77 11.79
N GLN A 245 -11.01 -20.51 12.53
CA GLN A 245 -10.79 -19.20 13.15
C GLN A 245 -10.73 -18.09 12.09
N ARG A 246 -9.97 -18.27 11.00
CA ARG A 246 -9.91 -17.30 9.88
C ARG A 246 -11.28 -17.06 9.26
N ARG A 247 -12.09 -18.10 9.06
CA ARG A 247 -13.46 -17.96 8.50
C ARG A 247 -14.41 -17.22 9.43
N ILE A 248 -14.36 -17.51 10.72
CA ILE A 248 -15.16 -16.78 11.73
C ILE A 248 -14.75 -15.30 11.77
N TYR A 249 -13.46 -14.99 11.72
CA TYR A 249 -12.98 -13.61 11.61
C TYR A 249 -13.45 -12.93 10.33
N ALA A 250 -13.50 -13.65 9.22
CA ALA A 250 -13.93 -13.12 7.92
C ALA A 250 -15.40 -12.66 7.89
N LEU A 251 -16.22 -13.09 8.86
CA LEU A 251 -17.58 -12.55 9.06
C LEU A 251 -17.57 -11.06 9.43
N GLY A 252 -16.43 -10.52 9.93
CA GLY A 252 -16.24 -9.09 10.21
C GLY A 252 -17.07 -8.53 11.37
N VAL A 253 -17.69 -9.39 12.16
CA VAL A 253 -18.55 -9.03 13.31
C VAL A 253 -17.94 -9.40 14.66
N PHE A 254 -16.76 -10.00 14.68
CA PHE A 254 -16.04 -10.37 15.87
C PHE A 254 -14.74 -9.57 16.02
N SER A 255 -14.47 -9.11 17.24
CA SER A 255 -13.20 -8.49 17.63
C SER A 255 -12.17 -9.53 18.08
N ASN A 256 -12.65 -10.69 18.59
CA ASN A 256 -11.84 -11.84 18.89
C ASN A 256 -12.60 -13.12 18.53
N ALA A 257 -11.87 -14.12 18.04
CA ALA A 257 -12.36 -15.48 17.82
C ALA A 257 -11.22 -16.45 18.13
N GLN A 258 -11.47 -17.41 19.02
CA GLN A 258 -10.56 -18.49 19.37
C GLN A 258 -11.26 -19.81 19.09
N VAL A 259 -10.57 -20.73 18.45
CA VAL A 259 -11.08 -22.08 18.15
C VAL A 259 -10.06 -23.06 18.70
N GLU A 260 -10.46 -23.76 19.77
CA GLU A 260 -9.56 -24.63 20.51
C GLU A 260 -10.19 -26.01 20.75
N PRO A 261 -9.36 -27.07 20.87
CA PRO A 261 -9.86 -28.37 21.28
C PRO A 261 -10.28 -28.32 22.76
N GLY A 262 -11.44 -28.90 23.07
CA GLY A 262 -11.88 -29.08 24.44
C GLY A 262 -11.31 -30.35 25.08
N ALA A 263 -11.82 -30.72 26.26
CA ALA A 263 -11.39 -31.96 26.91
C ALA A 263 -11.85 -33.19 26.09
N PRO A 264 -10.94 -34.11 25.76
CA PRO A 264 -11.26 -35.28 24.97
C PRO A 264 -12.11 -36.29 25.77
N ASP A 265 -12.97 -36.99 25.06
CA ASP A 265 -13.69 -38.14 25.54
C ASP A 265 -12.86 -39.38 25.20
N LEU A 266 -12.11 -39.85 26.19
CA LEU A 266 -11.15 -40.97 26.00
C LEU A 266 -11.82 -42.31 25.64
N ASP A 267 -13.04 -42.53 26.14
CA ASP A 267 -13.79 -43.78 25.89
C ASP A 267 -14.37 -43.78 24.46
N ALA A 268 -14.82 -42.61 23.98
CA ALA A 268 -15.38 -42.48 22.65
C ALA A 268 -14.36 -42.13 21.57
N GLY A 269 -13.11 -41.82 21.93
CA GLY A 269 -12.09 -41.34 20.98
C GLY A 269 -12.53 -40.02 20.25
N SER A 270 -13.26 -39.17 20.94
CA SER A 270 -13.85 -37.98 20.31
C SER A 270 -13.49 -36.69 21.05
N LEU A 271 -13.40 -35.57 20.30
CA LEU A 271 -12.92 -34.29 20.78
C LEU A 271 -13.95 -33.20 20.48
N PRO A 272 -14.53 -32.53 21.51
CA PRO A 272 -15.34 -31.36 21.27
C PRO A 272 -14.45 -30.17 20.90
N ILE A 273 -14.96 -29.29 20.05
CA ILE A 273 -14.25 -28.04 19.70
C ILE A 273 -14.95 -26.87 20.40
N VAL A 274 -14.19 -26.09 21.14
CA VAL A 274 -14.67 -24.90 21.85
C VAL A 274 -14.36 -23.67 21.00
N VAL A 275 -15.40 -22.88 20.74
CA VAL A 275 -15.30 -21.64 19.98
C VAL A 275 -15.70 -20.50 20.90
N GLU A 276 -14.74 -19.66 21.25
CA GLU A 276 -14.97 -18.45 22.05
C GLU A 276 -14.89 -17.22 21.14
N VAL A 277 -15.98 -16.46 21.06
CA VAL A 277 -16.04 -15.25 20.26
C VAL A 277 -16.33 -14.04 21.14
N THR A 278 -15.79 -12.89 20.72
CA THR A 278 -16.15 -11.57 21.29
C THR A 278 -16.69 -10.72 20.15
N GLU A 279 -17.94 -10.31 20.25
CA GLU A 279 -18.56 -9.48 19.23
C GLU A 279 -17.92 -8.09 19.16
N ALA A 280 -17.62 -7.62 17.94
CA ALA A 280 -17.19 -6.26 17.69
C ALA A 280 -18.36 -5.27 17.83
N PRO A 281 -18.12 -3.98 18.09
CA PRO A 281 -19.17 -2.97 18.03
C PRO A 281 -19.88 -3.01 16.67
N PHE A 282 -21.21 -3.18 16.69
CA PHE A 282 -21.99 -3.22 15.45
C PHE A 282 -22.05 -1.88 14.74
N HIS A 283 -21.94 -0.79 15.48
CA HIS A 283 -21.91 0.57 14.95
C HIS A 283 -20.53 1.18 15.15
N THR A 284 -19.96 1.70 14.09
CA THR A 284 -18.66 2.37 14.14
C THR A 284 -18.77 3.69 13.41
N PHE A 285 -18.37 4.78 14.07
CA PHE A 285 -18.22 6.09 13.47
C PHE A 285 -16.73 6.38 13.27
N ARG A 286 -16.39 6.93 12.13
CA ARG A 286 -15.04 7.38 11.80
C ARG A 286 -15.09 8.83 11.41
N ALA A 287 -14.10 9.59 11.83
CA ALA A 287 -13.90 10.96 11.39
C ALA A 287 -12.39 11.20 11.20
N GLY A 288 -12.04 11.92 10.17
CA GLY A 288 -10.65 12.23 9.85
C GLY A 288 -10.52 13.60 9.21
N VAL A 289 -9.33 14.17 9.33
CA VAL A 289 -8.92 15.39 8.63
C VAL A 289 -7.59 15.05 7.96
N GLY A 290 -7.43 15.44 6.70
CA GLY A 290 -6.22 15.18 5.94
C GLY A 290 -5.84 16.33 5.05
N ILE A 291 -4.58 16.32 4.63
CA ILE A 291 -3.99 17.25 3.68
C ILE A 291 -3.34 16.41 2.60
N GLY A 292 -3.70 16.65 1.34
CA GLY A 292 -3.03 16.09 0.17
C GLY A 292 -2.07 17.14 -0.41
N ILE A 293 -0.86 16.73 -0.73
CA ILE A 293 0.15 17.60 -1.37
C ILE A 293 0.78 16.81 -2.51
N ASP A 294 0.43 17.19 -3.71
CA ASP A 294 1.07 16.80 -4.96
C ASP A 294 1.64 18.05 -5.65
N ILE A 295 2.44 17.90 -6.68
CA ILE A 295 3.17 18.99 -7.36
C ILE A 295 2.21 20.07 -7.88
N GLU A 296 1.06 19.66 -8.40
CA GLU A 296 0.08 20.53 -9.07
C GLU A 296 -1.35 20.32 -8.55
N HIS A 297 -1.48 19.70 -7.38
CA HIS A 297 -2.74 19.51 -6.69
C HIS A 297 -2.49 19.53 -5.19
N GLN A 298 -3.10 20.44 -4.50
CA GLN A 298 -3.12 20.45 -3.03
C GLN A 298 -4.58 20.45 -2.58
N GLU A 299 -4.83 19.67 -1.54
CA GLU A 299 -6.17 19.56 -0.96
C GLU A 299 -6.15 19.60 0.57
N LEU A 300 -7.22 20.11 1.13
CA LEU A 300 -7.59 19.95 2.52
C LEU A 300 -8.91 19.21 2.57
N HIS A 301 -8.95 18.04 3.20
CA HIS A 301 -10.16 17.24 3.25
C HIS A 301 -10.57 16.83 4.67
N VAL A 302 -11.87 16.60 4.82
CA VAL A 302 -12.50 16.01 5.99
C VAL A 302 -13.21 14.75 5.55
N THR A 303 -13.01 13.66 6.28
CA THR A 303 -13.70 12.40 6.05
C THR A 303 -14.63 12.07 7.19
N GLY A 304 -15.77 11.47 6.88
CA GLY A 304 -16.72 10.96 7.84
C GLY A 304 -17.25 9.60 7.39
N GLY A 305 -17.25 8.62 8.28
CA GLY A 305 -17.72 7.28 7.95
C GLY A 305 -18.62 6.71 9.03
N TYR A 306 -19.60 5.92 8.62
CA TYR A 306 -20.45 5.13 9.48
C TYR A 306 -20.56 3.72 8.96
N THR A 307 -20.35 2.74 9.83
CA THR A 307 -20.53 1.32 9.54
C THR A 307 -21.53 0.71 10.50
N ASN A 308 -22.52 -0.01 9.95
CA ASN A 308 -23.39 -0.90 10.71
C ASN A 308 -23.17 -2.34 10.20
N ARG A 309 -22.72 -3.23 11.08
CA ARG A 309 -22.33 -4.62 10.74
C ARG A 309 -23.50 -5.62 10.77
N ASP A 310 -24.68 -5.19 11.19
CA ASP A 310 -25.90 -6.03 11.19
C ASP A 310 -27.14 -5.21 10.82
N PHE A 311 -27.04 -4.49 9.70
CA PHE A 311 -28.12 -3.67 9.18
C PHE A 311 -29.31 -4.54 8.75
N LEU A 312 -30.46 -4.35 9.39
CA LEU A 312 -31.67 -5.15 9.19
C LEU A 312 -31.50 -6.66 9.49
N GLY A 313 -30.49 -7.03 10.28
CA GLY A 313 -30.19 -8.41 10.62
C GLY A 313 -29.49 -9.21 9.52
N GLY A 314 -29.13 -10.47 9.82
CA GLY A 314 -28.51 -11.37 8.86
C GLY A 314 -27.06 -11.05 8.51
N LEU A 315 -26.38 -10.26 9.34
CA LEU A 315 -25.01 -9.78 9.18
C LEU A 315 -24.80 -8.94 7.90
N ARG A 316 -25.87 -8.24 7.47
CA ARG A 316 -25.73 -7.25 6.39
C ARG A 316 -24.91 -6.09 6.89
N ARG A 317 -23.89 -5.73 6.13
CA ARG A 317 -23.04 -4.60 6.47
C ARG A 317 -23.44 -3.40 5.62
N LEU A 318 -23.76 -2.29 6.28
CA LEU A 318 -23.99 -0.99 5.66
C LEU A 318 -22.81 -0.10 5.99
N ASP A 319 -22.14 0.40 4.95
CA ASP A 319 -21.10 1.41 5.04
C ASP A 319 -21.59 2.69 4.37
N PHE A 320 -21.38 3.82 5.05
CA PHE A 320 -21.65 5.14 4.53
C PHE A 320 -20.39 6.01 4.75
N ASP A 321 -19.72 6.34 3.68
CA ASP A 321 -18.46 7.06 3.71
C ASP A 321 -18.61 8.38 2.94
N ASN A 322 -18.06 9.46 3.50
CA ASN A 322 -18.10 10.79 2.94
C ASN A 322 -16.71 11.43 2.98
N LEU A 323 -16.36 12.12 1.92
CA LEU A 323 -15.20 12.98 1.82
C LEU A 323 -15.67 14.35 1.31
N VAL A 324 -15.23 15.40 1.97
CA VAL A 324 -15.41 16.79 1.52
C VAL A 324 -14.03 17.41 1.47
N ALA A 325 -13.64 17.92 0.32
CA ALA A 325 -12.34 18.54 0.10
C ALA A 325 -12.47 19.96 -0.44
N LEU A 326 -11.45 20.76 -0.18
CA LEU A 326 -11.17 22.00 -0.88
C LEU A 326 -9.85 21.80 -1.62
N GLU A 327 -9.88 21.95 -2.93
CA GLU A 327 -8.78 21.68 -3.83
C GLU A 327 -8.27 22.96 -4.48
N TRP A 328 -6.96 23.09 -4.62
CA TRP A 328 -6.29 24.17 -5.30
C TRP A 328 -5.58 23.62 -6.55
N LEU A 329 -6.05 24.04 -7.71
CA LEU A 329 -5.56 23.62 -9.02
C LEU A 329 -4.95 24.80 -9.77
N PRO A 330 -3.76 24.73 -10.31
CA PRO A 330 -2.75 23.71 -10.18
C PRO A 330 -2.00 23.72 -8.84
N GLY A 331 -2.33 24.60 -7.93
CA GLY A 331 -1.76 24.59 -6.59
C GLY A 331 -1.98 25.88 -5.80
N VAL A 332 -1.83 25.79 -4.48
CA VAL A 332 -2.05 26.89 -3.50
C VAL A 332 -1.26 28.17 -3.82
N PHE A 333 -0.03 28.03 -4.35
CA PHE A 333 0.83 29.19 -4.61
C PHE A 333 0.55 29.89 -5.94
N ASN A 334 -0.16 29.23 -6.85
CA ASN A 334 -0.55 29.78 -8.14
C ASN A 334 -1.90 29.21 -8.60
N PRO A 335 -2.95 29.38 -7.80
CA PRO A 335 -4.26 28.82 -8.14
C PRO A 335 -4.83 29.59 -9.34
N ILE A 336 -5.44 28.84 -10.27
CA ILE A 336 -6.20 29.45 -11.39
C ILE A 336 -7.47 30.11 -10.84
N GLU A 337 -8.08 29.48 -9.84
CA GLU A 337 -9.21 30.01 -9.08
C GLU A 337 -9.03 29.85 -7.56
N SER A 338 -9.92 30.48 -6.78
CA SER A 338 -10.09 30.15 -5.36
C SER A 338 -10.44 28.66 -5.22
N ALA A 339 -10.09 28.07 -4.09
CA ALA A 339 -10.31 26.64 -3.80
C ALA A 339 -11.63 26.10 -4.36
N VAL A 340 -11.53 24.98 -5.10
CA VAL A 340 -12.67 24.29 -5.70
C VAL A 340 -13.18 23.25 -4.71
N PRO A 341 -14.48 23.18 -4.41
CA PRO A 341 -15.01 22.14 -3.53
C PRO A 341 -15.14 20.81 -4.28
N ALA A 342 -14.54 19.75 -3.75
CA ALA A 342 -14.76 18.36 -4.14
C ALA A 342 -15.57 17.64 -3.07
N PHE A 343 -16.33 16.65 -3.49
CA PHE A 343 -17.22 15.90 -2.61
C PHE A 343 -17.41 14.48 -3.12
N THR A 344 -17.25 13.51 -2.24
CA THR A 344 -17.58 12.11 -2.54
C THR A 344 -18.40 11.52 -1.39
N SER A 345 -19.54 10.94 -1.72
CA SER A 345 -20.41 10.23 -0.77
C SER A 345 -20.74 8.85 -1.32
N THR A 346 -20.43 7.82 -0.56
CA THR A 346 -20.65 6.42 -0.95
C THR A 346 -21.50 5.70 0.08
N LEU A 347 -22.59 5.12 -0.36
CA LEU A 347 -23.43 4.21 0.41
C LEU A 347 -23.26 2.80 -0.16
N LYS A 348 -22.80 1.84 0.65
CA LYS A 348 -22.54 0.48 0.24
C LYS A 348 -23.23 -0.50 1.21
N LEU A 349 -24.03 -1.40 0.66
CA LEU A 349 -24.62 -2.51 1.40
C LEU A 349 -23.93 -3.80 0.97
N THR A 350 -23.43 -4.57 1.92
CA THR A 350 -22.92 -5.93 1.66
C THR A 350 -23.92 -6.93 2.22
N GLN A 351 -24.56 -7.70 1.33
CA GLN A 351 -25.36 -8.86 1.68
C GLN A 351 -24.48 -10.10 1.54
N PRO A 352 -24.03 -10.73 2.63
CA PRO A 352 -23.20 -11.91 2.53
C PRO A 352 -23.98 -13.12 2.05
N GLU A 353 -23.31 -14.05 1.37
CA GLU A 353 -23.78 -15.40 1.04
C GLU A 353 -25.13 -15.47 0.29
N ILE A 354 -25.28 -14.71 -0.79
CA ILE A 354 -26.60 -14.64 -1.47
C ILE A 354 -26.96 -15.92 -2.24
N PHE A 355 -26.01 -16.56 -2.92
CA PHE A 355 -26.21 -17.78 -3.69
C PHE A 355 -25.41 -18.96 -3.14
N SER A 356 -24.27 -18.67 -2.53
CA SER A 356 -23.38 -19.63 -1.90
C SER A 356 -22.60 -18.92 -0.79
N TYR A 357 -21.97 -19.68 0.08
CA TYR A 357 -21.11 -19.16 1.15
C TYR A 357 -19.90 -18.35 0.62
N ASN A 358 -19.59 -18.46 -0.67
CA ASN A 358 -18.47 -17.75 -1.32
C ASN A 358 -18.90 -16.51 -2.09
N THR A 359 -20.20 -16.16 -2.13
CA THR A 359 -20.71 -15.12 -3.01
C THR A 359 -21.50 -14.09 -2.22
N ASP A 360 -21.04 -12.86 -2.22
CA ASP A 360 -21.73 -11.73 -1.62
C ASP A 360 -22.45 -10.92 -2.70
N LEU A 361 -23.47 -10.14 -2.32
CA LEU A 361 -24.10 -9.13 -3.16
C LEU A 361 -23.78 -7.75 -2.59
N ILE A 362 -23.22 -6.88 -3.42
CA ILE A 362 -22.80 -5.55 -3.01
C ILE A 362 -23.43 -4.48 -3.90
N PRO A 363 -24.67 -4.04 -3.62
CA PRO A 363 -25.17 -2.79 -4.18
C PRO A 363 -24.46 -1.59 -3.53
N SER A 364 -24.11 -0.60 -4.36
CA SER A 364 -23.56 0.66 -3.91
C SER A 364 -24.10 1.83 -4.71
N LEU A 365 -24.22 2.98 -4.05
CA LEU A 365 -24.56 4.27 -4.66
C LEU A 365 -23.47 5.24 -4.29
N GLN A 366 -23.00 5.99 -5.28
CA GLN A 366 -21.99 7.03 -5.09
C GLN A 366 -22.47 8.32 -5.74
N VAL A 367 -22.27 9.42 -5.04
CA VAL A 367 -22.40 10.77 -5.57
C VAL A 367 -21.06 11.43 -5.41
N GLU A 368 -20.58 12.00 -6.50
CA GLU A 368 -19.25 12.62 -6.56
C GLU A 368 -19.38 13.96 -7.26
N ARG A 369 -18.71 14.96 -6.74
CA ARG A 369 -18.36 16.18 -7.42
C ARG A 369 -16.85 16.31 -7.42
N ASP A 370 -16.30 16.47 -8.60
CA ASP A 370 -14.87 16.61 -8.78
C ASP A 370 -14.56 17.68 -9.84
N ALA A 371 -13.36 18.24 -9.76
CA ALA A 371 -12.91 19.27 -10.70
C ALA A 371 -11.47 19.00 -11.11
N GLU A 372 -11.27 18.94 -12.41
CA GLU A 372 -9.98 18.80 -13.06
C GLU A 372 -9.61 20.12 -13.75
N LEU A 373 -8.34 20.30 -14.10
CA LEU A 373 -7.92 21.44 -14.90
C LEU A 373 -8.60 21.40 -16.29
N GLY A 374 -9.76 21.99 -16.41
CA GLY A 374 -10.46 22.09 -17.67
C GLY A 374 -11.91 21.63 -17.65
N PHE A 375 -12.33 20.85 -16.69
CA PHE A 375 -13.73 20.47 -16.52
C PHE A 375 -14.06 20.15 -15.07
N GLY A 376 -15.29 20.45 -14.67
CA GLY A 376 -15.86 19.96 -13.44
C GLY A 376 -17.08 19.12 -13.75
N TYR A 377 -17.40 18.16 -12.90
CA TYR A 377 -18.55 17.30 -13.11
C TYR A 377 -19.19 16.82 -11.80
N TRP A 378 -20.46 16.45 -11.94
CA TRP A 378 -21.16 15.63 -10.98
C TRP A 378 -21.32 14.22 -11.55
N ALA A 379 -21.00 13.21 -10.75
CA ALA A 379 -21.24 11.82 -11.10
C ALA A 379 -22.19 11.19 -10.10
N PHE A 380 -23.20 10.49 -10.62
CA PHE A 380 -24.13 9.66 -9.84
C PHE A 380 -23.96 8.24 -10.32
N ARG A 381 -23.36 7.40 -9.49
CA ARG A 381 -23.01 6.01 -9.84
C ARG A 381 -23.84 5.03 -9.04
N GLY A 382 -24.49 4.09 -9.70
CA GLY A 382 -25.12 2.91 -9.12
C GLY A 382 -24.38 1.67 -9.57
N ARG A 383 -23.96 0.80 -8.64
CA ARG A 383 -23.24 -0.43 -8.94
C ARG A 383 -23.84 -1.61 -8.20
N LEU A 384 -23.97 -2.74 -8.88
CA LEU A 384 -24.38 -4.01 -8.32
C LEU A 384 -23.30 -5.06 -8.58
N GLY A 385 -22.50 -5.37 -7.56
CA GLY A 385 -21.38 -6.31 -7.65
C GLY A 385 -21.68 -7.65 -6.98
N LEU A 386 -21.12 -8.72 -7.53
CA LEU A 386 -21.24 -10.10 -7.05
C LEU A 386 -19.85 -10.72 -6.86
N PRO A 387 -19.08 -10.31 -5.84
CA PRO A 387 -17.78 -10.93 -5.58
C PRO A 387 -17.95 -12.40 -5.22
N TRP A 388 -17.37 -13.25 -6.05
CA TRP A 388 -17.33 -14.70 -5.89
C TRP A 388 -15.90 -15.14 -5.57
N LYS A 389 -15.70 -15.61 -4.35
CA LYS A 389 -14.43 -16.17 -3.87
C LYS A 389 -14.27 -17.60 -4.39
N ILE A 390 -13.65 -17.77 -5.54
CA ILE A 390 -13.39 -19.08 -6.15
C ILE A 390 -12.41 -19.89 -5.29
N ALA A 391 -11.41 -19.22 -4.73
CA ALA A 391 -10.42 -19.77 -3.80
C ALA A 391 -10.00 -18.68 -2.81
N PRO A 392 -9.31 -18.98 -1.71
CA PRO A 392 -8.85 -17.99 -0.74
C PRO A 392 -8.01 -16.86 -1.35
N SER A 393 -7.31 -17.14 -2.45
CA SER A 393 -6.48 -16.16 -3.17
C SER A 393 -7.08 -15.69 -4.49
N LEU A 394 -8.23 -16.20 -4.94
CA LEU A 394 -8.80 -15.93 -6.25
C LEU A 394 -10.26 -15.49 -6.14
N THR A 395 -10.54 -14.26 -6.56
CA THR A 395 -11.88 -13.67 -6.55
C THR A 395 -12.27 -13.19 -7.94
N LEU A 396 -13.45 -13.57 -8.41
CA LEU A 396 -14.09 -13.02 -9.61
C LEU A 396 -15.28 -12.15 -9.17
N THR A 397 -15.32 -10.92 -9.64
CA THR A 397 -16.41 -9.98 -9.33
C THR A 397 -17.07 -9.51 -10.63
N PRO A 398 -18.10 -10.20 -11.13
CA PRO A 398 -18.98 -9.62 -12.12
C PRO A 398 -19.80 -8.50 -11.47
N ALA A 399 -20.00 -7.39 -12.19
CA ALA A 399 -20.86 -6.31 -11.73
C ALA A 399 -21.56 -5.62 -12.91
N TYR A 400 -22.64 -4.94 -12.59
CA TYR A 400 -23.31 -4.00 -13.47
C TYR A 400 -23.23 -2.62 -12.85
N SER A 401 -22.90 -1.61 -13.67
CA SER A 401 -22.77 -0.22 -13.28
C SER A 401 -23.57 0.69 -14.21
N ALA A 402 -24.26 1.64 -13.61
CA ALA A 402 -24.92 2.73 -14.32
C ALA A 402 -24.46 4.06 -13.74
N GLU A 403 -24.08 4.97 -14.60
CA GLU A 403 -23.48 6.25 -14.21
C GLU A 403 -24.15 7.39 -15.01
N LEU A 404 -24.50 8.45 -14.30
CA LEU A 404 -24.94 9.72 -14.85
C LEU A 404 -23.88 10.76 -14.58
N LEU A 405 -23.27 11.27 -15.63
CA LEU A 405 -22.30 12.35 -15.60
C LEU A 405 -22.94 13.65 -16.04
N VAL A 406 -22.80 14.68 -15.24
CA VAL A 406 -23.30 16.04 -15.54
C VAL A 406 -22.12 16.98 -15.48
N PHE A 407 -21.65 17.43 -16.64
CA PHE A 407 -20.52 18.35 -16.74
C PHE A 407 -20.96 19.79 -16.48
N ASP A 408 -20.17 20.50 -15.67
CA ASP A 408 -20.41 21.91 -15.40
C ASP A 408 -20.23 22.74 -16.68
N SER A 409 -21.22 23.49 -17.06
CA SER A 409 -21.16 24.41 -18.19
C SER A 409 -20.36 25.67 -17.83
N GLY A 410 -19.02 25.59 -17.90
CA GLY A 410 -18.17 26.76 -17.98
C GLY A 410 -17.85 27.50 -16.68
N THR A 411 -17.97 26.87 -15.50
CA THR A 411 -17.80 27.56 -14.22
C THR A 411 -16.67 27.08 -13.32
N ALA A 412 -16.02 25.97 -13.62
CA ALA A 412 -14.84 25.60 -12.84
C ALA A 412 -13.68 26.59 -13.08
N PHE A 413 -13.65 27.24 -14.25
CA PHE A 413 -12.62 28.20 -14.62
C PHE A 413 -13.26 29.39 -15.36
N SER A 414 -13.68 30.40 -14.61
CA SER A 414 -14.19 31.63 -15.21
C SER A 414 -13.13 32.28 -16.11
N GLY A 415 -13.40 32.33 -17.41
CA GLY A 415 -12.48 32.92 -18.41
C GLY A 415 -11.79 31.95 -19.32
N ILE A 416 -12.02 30.65 -19.22
CA ILE A 416 -11.61 29.67 -20.21
C ILE A 416 -12.77 29.48 -21.19
N ASP A 417 -12.58 29.88 -22.46
CA ASP A 417 -13.52 29.56 -23.51
C ASP A 417 -13.31 28.09 -23.92
N LEU A 418 -13.89 27.20 -23.15
CA LEU A 418 -14.06 25.82 -23.50
C LEU A 418 -15.24 25.72 -24.46
N SER A 419 -15.10 26.25 -25.67
CA SER A 419 -16.08 25.95 -26.72
C SER A 419 -16.35 24.45 -26.73
N PRO A 420 -17.57 23.97 -26.45
CA PRO A 420 -17.88 22.55 -26.22
C PRO A 420 -17.42 21.60 -27.31
N THR A 421 -17.21 22.14 -28.52
CA THR A 421 -16.72 21.37 -29.68
C THR A 421 -15.22 21.15 -29.69
N ALA A 422 -14.45 21.85 -28.85
CA ALA A 422 -13.00 21.87 -28.94
C ALA A 422 -12.31 20.90 -27.97
N LEU A 423 -12.72 20.85 -26.73
CA LEU A 423 -12.05 20.06 -25.70
C LEU A 423 -12.45 18.62 -25.67
N LEU A 424 -13.63 18.47 -26.05
CA LEU A 424 -14.26 17.23 -25.85
C LEU A 424 -15.06 17.05 -27.11
N SER A 425 -14.74 16.19 -27.87
CA SER A 425 -15.83 15.40 -28.35
C SER A 425 -16.64 14.92 -27.11
N LEU A 426 -16.89 15.79 -26.13
CA LEU A 426 -17.96 15.66 -25.16
C LEU A 426 -19.25 15.72 -25.95
N SER A 427 -19.61 14.52 -26.43
CA SER A 427 -20.83 14.33 -27.19
C SER A 427 -22.07 14.66 -26.38
N CYS A 428 -21.93 14.99 -25.08
CA CYS A 428 -23.04 15.23 -24.17
C CYS A 428 -22.64 16.12 -22.97
N GLN A 429 -23.51 17.05 -22.59
CA GLN A 429 -23.42 17.78 -21.33
C GLN A 429 -23.91 16.92 -20.17
N VAL A 430 -24.88 16.07 -20.45
CA VAL A 430 -25.39 15.04 -19.54
C VAL A 430 -25.19 13.69 -20.22
N CYS A 431 -24.32 12.88 -19.65
CA CYS A 431 -23.91 11.61 -20.22
C CYS A 431 -24.38 10.46 -19.36
N VAL A 432 -24.88 9.43 -19.98
CA VAL A 432 -25.24 8.16 -19.32
C VAL A 432 -24.24 7.11 -19.76
N LEU A 433 -23.55 6.50 -18.80
CA LEU A 433 -22.69 5.35 -19.01
C LEU A 433 -23.34 4.13 -18.36
N SER A 434 -23.53 3.07 -19.12
CA SER A 434 -24.13 1.81 -18.64
C SER A 434 -23.25 0.67 -19.13
N TYR A 435 -22.71 -0.11 -18.18
CA TYR A 435 -21.73 -1.14 -18.49
C TYR A 435 -21.78 -2.33 -17.55
N VAL A 436 -21.36 -3.46 -18.06
CA VAL A 436 -20.97 -4.62 -17.26
C VAL A 436 -19.47 -4.61 -17.05
N GLU A 437 -19.05 -5.06 -15.89
CA GLU A 437 -17.63 -5.20 -15.58
C GLU A 437 -17.34 -6.57 -14.98
N GLN A 438 -16.12 -7.05 -15.20
CA GLN A 438 -15.61 -8.28 -14.65
C GLN A 438 -14.21 -8.01 -14.10
N THR A 439 -14.07 -8.09 -12.77
CA THR A 439 -12.79 -7.97 -12.10
C THR A 439 -12.35 -9.33 -11.61
N LEU A 440 -11.22 -9.83 -12.13
CA LEU A 440 -10.56 -11.04 -11.64
C LEU A 440 -9.33 -10.62 -10.85
N VAL A 441 -9.27 -11.03 -9.57
CA VAL A 441 -8.13 -10.76 -8.67
C VAL A 441 -7.53 -12.07 -8.20
N TRP A 442 -6.21 -12.22 -8.40
CA TRP A 442 -5.42 -13.32 -7.86
C TRP A 442 -4.30 -12.77 -6.99
N ASP A 443 -4.49 -12.85 -5.66
CA ASP A 443 -3.59 -12.28 -4.66
C ASP A 443 -2.88 -13.39 -3.86
N ARG A 444 -1.59 -13.52 -4.05
CA ARG A 444 -0.69 -14.48 -3.40
C ARG A 444 0.44 -13.77 -2.65
N ARG A 445 0.26 -12.51 -2.28
CA ARG A 445 1.21 -11.79 -1.45
C ARG A 445 1.23 -12.34 -0.04
N ASN A 446 2.40 -12.39 0.59
CA ASN A 446 2.55 -12.81 1.98
C ASN A 446 1.89 -11.81 2.95
N ASP A 447 1.94 -10.52 2.65
CA ASP A 447 1.26 -9.43 3.37
C ASP A 447 0.61 -8.49 2.35
N LYS A 448 -0.57 -7.95 2.68
CA LYS A 448 -1.29 -7.03 1.78
C LYS A 448 -0.86 -5.58 1.96
N SER A 449 -0.39 -5.23 3.15
CA SER A 449 0.02 -3.88 3.53
C SER A 449 1.48 -3.62 3.20
N GLU A 450 2.36 -4.59 3.47
CA GLU A 450 3.79 -4.49 3.24
C GLU A 450 4.32 -5.80 2.62
N PRO A 451 4.05 -6.03 1.34
CA PRO A 451 4.43 -7.26 0.68
C PRO A 451 5.95 -7.35 0.47
N SER A 452 6.53 -8.46 0.91
CA SER A 452 7.93 -8.80 0.70
C SER A 452 8.14 -10.00 -0.22
N SER A 453 7.08 -10.79 -0.46
CA SER A 453 7.12 -11.94 -1.37
C SER A 453 5.75 -12.26 -1.95
N GLY A 454 5.74 -12.94 -3.10
CA GLY A 454 4.53 -13.35 -3.78
C GLY A 454 4.15 -12.42 -4.92
N PHE A 455 2.89 -12.50 -5.36
CA PHE A 455 2.40 -11.72 -6.50
C PHE A 455 0.93 -11.34 -6.33
N PHE A 456 0.53 -10.31 -7.07
CA PHE A 456 -0.84 -9.84 -7.26
C PHE A 456 -1.11 -9.69 -8.74
N LEU A 457 -2.20 -10.27 -9.23
CA LEU A 457 -2.67 -10.10 -10.60
C LEU A 457 -4.12 -9.64 -10.57
N GLN A 458 -4.42 -8.62 -11.35
CA GLN A 458 -5.78 -8.11 -11.54
C GLN A 458 -6.07 -7.96 -13.02
N LEU A 459 -7.28 -8.31 -13.43
CA LEU A 459 -7.80 -8.06 -14.76
C LEU A 459 -9.18 -7.44 -14.64
N ASP A 460 -9.31 -6.19 -15.06
CA ASP A 460 -10.60 -5.50 -15.18
C ASP A 460 -11.00 -5.42 -16.65
N ILE A 461 -12.19 -5.90 -16.95
CA ILE A 461 -12.82 -5.78 -18.26
C ILE A 461 -14.16 -5.10 -18.08
N GLN A 462 -14.39 -4.03 -18.82
CA GLN A 462 -15.66 -3.30 -18.86
C GLN A 462 -16.19 -3.29 -20.28
N GLU A 463 -17.50 -3.46 -20.42
CA GLU A 463 -18.19 -3.42 -21.71
C GLU A 463 -19.42 -2.54 -21.60
N ALA A 464 -19.40 -1.41 -22.30
CA ALA A 464 -20.41 -0.36 -22.25
C ALA A 464 -21.19 -0.21 -23.55
N GLY A 465 -22.45 0.21 -23.46
CA GLY A 465 -23.29 0.50 -24.61
C GLY A 465 -23.95 -0.72 -25.22
N GLY A 466 -24.29 -0.66 -26.51
CA GLY A 466 -25.02 -1.71 -27.20
C GLY A 466 -26.39 -1.98 -26.52
N PRO A 467 -26.70 -3.24 -26.15
CA PRO A 467 -27.96 -3.58 -25.50
C PRO A 467 -28.12 -2.98 -24.09
N LEU A 468 -27.04 -2.53 -23.47
CA LEU A 468 -27.08 -1.89 -22.15
C LEU A 468 -27.52 -0.42 -22.22
N GLY A 469 -27.57 0.16 -23.43
CA GLY A 469 -27.90 1.58 -23.62
C GLY A 469 -26.74 2.51 -23.22
N GLY A 470 -27.05 3.79 -23.00
CA GLY A 470 -26.07 4.81 -22.64
C GLY A 470 -25.60 5.66 -23.80
N SER A 471 -24.79 6.66 -23.52
CA SER A 471 -24.26 7.64 -24.46
C SER A 471 -23.01 7.16 -25.22
N PHE A 472 -22.38 6.08 -24.71
CA PHE A 472 -21.10 5.59 -25.22
C PHE A 472 -21.13 4.08 -25.46
N SER A 473 -20.35 3.63 -26.42
CA SER A 473 -20.16 2.21 -26.69
C SER A 473 -18.65 1.92 -26.75
N ASN A 474 -18.16 1.19 -25.77
CA ASN A 474 -16.74 0.90 -25.66
C ASN A 474 -16.48 -0.41 -24.88
N THR A 475 -15.28 -0.95 -25.06
CA THR A 475 -14.72 -1.99 -24.20
C THR A 475 -13.40 -1.48 -23.61
N ARG A 476 -13.26 -1.58 -22.29
CA ARG A 476 -12.07 -1.14 -21.55
C ARG A 476 -11.41 -2.33 -20.86
N TRP A 477 -10.11 -2.47 -21.07
CA TRP A 477 -9.29 -3.53 -20.50
C TRP A 477 -8.20 -2.90 -19.64
N LEU A 478 -8.00 -3.41 -18.43
CA LEU A 478 -7.00 -2.90 -17.50
C LEU A 478 -6.36 -4.06 -16.70
N PRO A 479 -5.48 -4.86 -17.32
CA PRO A 479 -4.66 -5.83 -16.61
C PRO A 479 -3.56 -5.14 -15.79
N GLU A 480 -3.35 -5.63 -14.57
CA GLU A 480 -2.27 -5.22 -13.69
C GLU A 480 -1.58 -6.43 -13.08
N GLY A 481 -0.26 -6.38 -12.99
CA GLY A 481 0.58 -7.37 -12.32
C GLY A 481 1.56 -6.71 -11.37
N ARG A 482 1.70 -7.28 -10.16
CA ARG A 482 2.71 -6.91 -9.17
C ARG A 482 3.42 -8.16 -8.71
N ALA A 483 4.74 -8.09 -8.53
CA ALA A 483 5.56 -9.20 -8.05
C ALA A 483 6.60 -8.71 -7.05
N TYR A 484 6.85 -9.51 -6.03
CA TYR A 484 7.73 -9.17 -4.92
C TYR A 484 8.72 -10.31 -4.70
N PHE A 485 10.02 -9.98 -4.73
CA PHE A 485 11.12 -10.93 -4.61
C PHE A 485 12.04 -10.53 -3.47
N PRO A 486 12.13 -11.34 -2.39
CA PRO A 486 13.12 -11.10 -1.35
C PRO A 486 14.53 -11.38 -1.91
N LEU A 487 15.40 -10.36 -1.92
CA LEU A 487 16.79 -10.47 -2.35
C LEU A 487 17.76 -10.79 -1.19
N GLY A 488 17.23 -10.91 0.02
CA GLY A 488 17.97 -11.18 1.23
C GLY A 488 17.09 -10.97 2.47
N LYS A 489 17.70 -10.71 3.63
CA LYS A 489 16.95 -10.49 4.88
C LYS A 489 16.33 -9.09 4.96
N ARG A 490 16.88 -8.12 4.23
CA ARG A 490 16.53 -6.69 4.33
C ARG A 490 16.15 -6.04 3.00
N ASP A 491 16.27 -6.77 1.90
CA ASP A 491 16.05 -6.23 0.57
C ASP A 491 14.90 -6.93 -0.12
N VAL A 492 14.00 -6.15 -0.73
CA VAL A 492 12.89 -6.62 -1.54
C VAL A 492 12.89 -5.90 -2.88
N LEU A 493 12.87 -6.67 -3.96
CA LEU A 493 12.60 -6.15 -5.30
C LEU A 493 11.10 -6.24 -5.57
N ALA A 494 10.47 -5.08 -5.79
CA ALA A 494 9.06 -4.99 -6.17
C ALA A 494 8.96 -4.51 -7.63
N ILE A 495 8.09 -5.14 -8.40
CA ILE A 495 7.85 -4.84 -9.82
C ILE A 495 6.34 -4.68 -10.01
N ARG A 496 5.92 -3.62 -10.72
CA ARG A 496 4.54 -3.39 -11.16
C ARG A 496 4.52 -3.18 -12.66
N LEU A 497 3.51 -3.75 -13.31
CA LEU A 497 3.17 -3.48 -14.71
C LEU A 497 1.66 -3.35 -14.83
N GLN A 498 1.19 -2.31 -15.50
CA GLN A 498 -0.21 -2.09 -15.81
C GLN A 498 -0.34 -1.71 -17.28
N LEU A 499 -1.36 -2.26 -17.94
CA LEU A 499 -1.70 -1.94 -19.32
C LEU A 499 -3.15 -1.46 -19.36
N GLY A 500 -3.43 -0.51 -20.24
CA GLY A 500 -4.78 -0.01 -20.48
C GLY A 500 -5.11 0.02 -21.97
N ALA A 501 -6.30 -0.44 -22.32
CA ALA A 501 -6.81 -0.32 -23.68
C ALA A 501 -8.31 -0.03 -23.66
N LEU A 502 -8.73 1.04 -24.33
CA LEU A 502 -10.10 1.49 -24.46
C LEU A 502 -10.48 1.53 -25.95
N PHE A 503 -11.30 0.58 -26.36
CA PHE A 503 -11.79 0.47 -27.73
C PHE A 503 -13.19 1.08 -27.82
N THR A 504 -13.38 2.04 -28.71
CA THR A 504 -14.68 2.64 -28.99
C THR A 504 -15.28 2.09 -30.29
N TYR A 505 -16.59 1.91 -30.35
CA TYR A 505 -17.30 1.41 -31.53
C TYR A 505 -18.63 2.16 -31.71
N GLY A 506 -19.28 1.90 -32.86
CA GLY A 506 -20.55 2.57 -33.18
C GLY A 506 -20.40 4.05 -33.50
N GLY A 507 -19.18 4.54 -33.82
CA GLY A 507 -18.94 5.96 -34.13
C GLY A 507 -18.97 6.87 -32.91
N THR A 508 -18.99 6.32 -31.69
CA THR A 508 -18.94 7.08 -30.44
C THR A 508 -17.50 7.44 -30.05
N THR A 509 -17.34 8.52 -29.33
CA THR A 509 -16.05 8.87 -28.70
C THR A 509 -15.88 8.18 -27.36
N SER A 510 -14.66 8.13 -26.83
CA SER A 510 -14.43 7.62 -25.49
C SER A 510 -14.89 8.63 -24.43
N PRO A 511 -15.64 8.19 -23.39
CA PRO A 511 -15.97 9.07 -22.27
C PRO A 511 -14.69 9.46 -21.50
N ILE A 512 -14.59 10.72 -21.11
CA ILE A 512 -13.36 11.27 -20.53
C ILE A 512 -13.00 10.60 -19.19
N ASP A 513 -14.00 10.25 -18.38
CA ASP A 513 -13.86 9.57 -17.10
C ASP A 513 -13.35 8.12 -17.24
N GLN A 514 -13.47 7.51 -18.43
CA GLN A 514 -12.97 6.17 -18.72
C GLN A 514 -11.58 6.17 -19.39
N ARG A 515 -11.11 7.31 -19.87
CA ARG A 515 -9.77 7.44 -20.47
C ARG A 515 -8.68 7.23 -19.44
N PHE A 516 -7.50 6.93 -19.93
CA PHE A 516 -6.32 6.72 -19.11
C PHE A 516 -5.53 8.01 -18.94
N PHE A 517 -5.05 8.19 -17.71
CA PHE A 517 -4.15 9.26 -17.29
C PHE A 517 -3.06 8.64 -16.42
N LEU A 518 -1.85 9.16 -16.48
CA LEU A 518 -0.74 8.77 -15.62
C LEU A 518 -0.17 10.00 -14.90
N GLY A 519 0.70 9.73 -13.92
CA GLY A 519 1.30 10.73 -13.04
C GLY A 519 0.66 10.74 -11.66
N GLY A 520 1.35 11.33 -10.70
CA GLY A 520 0.98 11.35 -9.29
C GLY A 520 1.74 10.35 -8.45
N ILE A 521 1.44 10.38 -7.17
CA ILE A 521 2.17 9.65 -6.12
C ILE A 521 2.05 8.12 -6.21
N ASP A 522 1.02 7.61 -6.85
CA ASP A 522 0.74 6.17 -7.00
C ASP A 522 0.96 5.67 -8.44
N SER A 523 1.55 6.50 -9.29
CA SER A 523 1.79 6.25 -10.70
C SER A 523 3.22 6.65 -11.07
N VAL A 524 3.43 7.42 -12.13
CA VAL A 524 4.74 7.91 -12.56
C VAL A 524 5.11 9.15 -11.74
N ARG A 525 5.84 8.95 -10.63
CA ARG A 525 6.08 9.95 -9.56
C ARG A 525 6.84 11.20 -9.97
N GLY A 526 7.36 11.27 -11.19
CA GLY A 526 7.97 12.48 -11.74
C GLY A 526 6.97 13.51 -12.23
N TYR A 527 5.71 13.16 -12.34
CA TYR A 527 4.63 14.01 -12.87
C TYR A 527 3.57 14.21 -11.79
N GLY A 528 2.90 15.37 -11.80
CA GLY A 528 1.70 15.60 -10.99
C GLY A 528 0.55 14.66 -11.37
N ALA A 529 -0.47 14.59 -10.53
CA ALA A 529 -1.63 13.73 -10.75
C ALA A 529 -2.25 13.99 -12.13
N GLN A 530 -2.46 12.92 -12.91
CA GLN A 530 -3.04 12.92 -14.25
C GLN A 530 -2.28 13.73 -15.33
N ARG A 531 -1.06 14.22 -15.04
CA ARG A 531 -0.31 15.12 -15.92
C ARG A 531 0.44 14.43 -17.07
N LEU A 532 0.65 13.15 -16.99
CA LEU A 532 1.24 12.37 -18.08
C LEU A 532 0.13 11.79 -18.95
N SER A 533 -0.37 12.59 -19.88
CA SER A 533 -1.36 12.18 -20.86
C SER A 533 -1.37 13.13 -22.06
N PRO A 534 -1.98 12.76 -23.20
CA PRO A 534 -2.25 13.67 -24.30
C PRO A 534 -2.96 14.94 -23.81
N MET A 535 -2.56 16.11 -24.32
CA MET A 535 -3.08 17.39 -23.92
C MET A 535 -3.55 18.24 -25.10
N VAL A 536 -4.50 19.12 -24.86
CA VAL A 536 -4.97 20.12 -25.81
C VAL A 536 -4.64 21.51 -25.29
N ARG A 537 -4.12 22.35 -26.15
CA ARG A 537 -3.81 23.74 -25.83
C ARG A 537 -5.02 24.63 -26.07
N VAL A 538 -5.44 25.35 -25.06
CA VAL A 538 -6.59 26.26 -25.11
C VAL A 538 -6.19 27.69 -24.74
N ASN A 539 -6.91 28.66 -25.28
CA ASN A 539 -6.76 30.06 -24.91
C ASN A 539 -7.63 30.34 -23.68
N THR A 540 -7.09 31.09 -22.73
CA THR A 540 -7.80 31.51 -21.54
C THR A 540 -7.94 33.02 -21.53
N CYS A 541 -9.09 33.53 -21.15
CA CYS A 541 -9.32 34.95 -20.93
C CYS A 541 -9.04 35.34 -19.47
N ALA A 542 -7.87 35.02 -18.97
CA ALA A 542 -7.44 35.43 -17.64
C ALA A 542 -7.01 36.90 -17.61
N PRO A 543 -7.27 37.62 -16.51
CA PRO A 543 -6.81 38.99 -16.37
C PRO A 543 -5.28 39.09 -16.41
N ILE A 544 -4.71 39.82 -17.36
CA ILE A 544 -3.24 40.01 -17.41
C ILE A 544 -2.85 41.11 -16.42
N VAL A 545 -2.01 40.78 -15.48
CA VAL A 545 -1.33 41.74 -14.63
C VAL A 545 -0.21 42.40 -15.43
N ASN A 546 -0.20 43.74 -15.52
CA ASN A 546 0.90 44.44 -16.15
C ASN A 546 2.20 44.21 -15.36
N PRO A 547 3.23 43.53 -15.88
CA PRO A 547 4.46 43.26 -15.15
C PRO A 547 5.26 44.51 -14.78
N LYS A 548 5.01 45.64 -15.48
CA LYS A 548 5.59 46.96 -15.15
C LYS A 548 4.83 47.72 -14.08
N ASN A 549 3.59 47.31 -13.77
CA ASN A 549 2.77 47.91 -12.72
C ASN A 549 1.82 46.86 -12.13
N PRO A 550 2.32 45.97 -11.22
CA PRO A 550 1.52 44.87 -10.67
C PRO A 550 0.26 45.29 -9.92
N GLY A 551 0.17 46.51 -9.44
CA GLY A 551 -0.99 47.09 -8.78
C GLY A 551 -1.86 47.98 -9.67
N GLY A 552 -1.53 48.13 -10.97
CA GLY A 552 -2.23 48.94 -11.92
C GLY A 552 -3.43 48.26 -12.59
N PRO A 553 -4.18 49.00 -13.43
CA PRO A 553 -5.29 48.41 -14.18
C PRO A 553 -4.79 47.28 -15.10
N LYS A 554 -5.53 46.18 -15.12
CA LYS A 554 -5.25 45.03 -15.96
C LYS A 554 -5.39 45.38 -17.44
N ILE A 555 -4.54 44.83 -18.29
CA ILE A 555 -4.54 45.15 -19.73
C ILE A 555 -5.68 44.37 -20.40
N PRO A 556 -6.61 45.07 -21.12
CA PRO A 556 -7.67 44.41 -21.86
C PRO A 556 -7.12 43.67 -23.08
N SER A 557 -7.63 42.46 -23.36
CA SER A 557 -7.31 41.71 -24.57
C SER A 557 -8.35 41.97 -25.66
N PRO A 558 -7.93 42.28 -26.89
CA PRO A 558 -8.85 42.43 -28.01
C PRO A 558 -9.60 41.14 -28.40
N LEU A 559 -9.11 39.98 -27.93
CA LEU A 559 -9.70 38.63 -28.16
C LEU A 559 -10.76 38.26 -27.15
N CYS A 560 -10.79 38.94 -26.01
CA CYS A 560 -11.74 38.66 -24.94
C CYS A 560 -12.74 39.81 -24.83
N GLN A 561 -14.02 39.56 -25.04
CA GLN A 561 -15.09 40.56 -24.84
C GLN A 561 -15.30 40.77 -23.35
N GLY A 562 -14.69 41.83 -22.80
CA GLY A 562 -14.84 42.22 -21.41
C GLY A 562 -13.73 43.15 -20.94
N VAL A 563 -14.04 43.97 -19.93
CA VAL A 563 -13.08 44.93 -19.38
C VAL A 563 -12.04 44.15 -18.55
N ASN A 564 -10.75 44.37 -18.84
CA ASN A 564 -9.60 43.87 -18.08
C ASN A 564 -9.29 42.36 -18.23
N GLN A 565 -9.66 41.74 -19.33
CA GLN A 565 -9.30 40.37 -19.61
C GLN A 565 -8.12 40.29 -20.59
N GLY A 566 -7.15 39.41 -20.33
CA GLY A 566 -6.02 39.10 -21.19
C GLY A 566 -6.12 37.68 -21.74
N VAL A 567 -5.32 37.35 -22.76
CA VAL A 567 -5.26 35.99 -23.29
C VAL A 567 -4.10 35.26 -22.64
N GLY A 568 -4.40 34.16 -21.96
CA GLY A 568 -3.44 33.17 -21.49
C GLY A 568 -3.51 31.89 -22.34
N ILE A 569 -2.54 31.02 -22.21
CA ILE A 569 -2.52 29.69 -22.79
C ILE A 569 -2.53 28.68 -21.66
N LEU A 570 -3.40 27.70 -21.73
CA LEU A 570 -3.49 26.60 -20.80
C LEU A 570 -3.44 25.27 -21.55
N ASP A 571 -2.61 24.35 -21.09
CA ASP A 571 -2.55 22.99 -21.60
C ASP A 571 -3.42 22.10 -20.70
N ILE A 572 -4.47 21.50 -21.28
CA ILE A 572 -5.45 20.67 -20.60
C ILE A 572 -5.25 19.22 -21.01
N GLN A 573 -5.10 18.36 -20.02
CA GLN A 573 -5.01 16.93 -20.22
C GLN A 573 -6.37 16.37 -20.63
N VAL A 574 -6.38 15.57 -21.70
CA VAL A 574 -7.62 14.98 -22.23
C VAL A 574 -7.65 13.47 -22.10
N GLY A 575 -6.59 12.87 -21.54
CA GLY A 575 -6.46 11.44 -21.42
C GLY A 575 -6.25 10.73 -22.76
N GLY A 576 -6.09 9.43 -22.72
CA GLY A 576 -5.89 8.58 -23.88
C GLY A 576 -6.62 7.25 -23.79
N ASN A 577 -6.67 6.55 -24.91
CA ASN A 577 -7.31 5.24 -25.03
C ASN A 577 -6.34 4.07 -24.89
N GLY A 578 -5.03 4.35 -24.87
CA GLY A 578 -3.97 3.38 -24.57
C GLY A 578 -3.14 3.84 -23.38
N MET A 579 -2.70 2.92 -22.54
CA MET A 579 -1.84 3.18 -21.40
C MET A 579 -0.88 2.02 -21.18
N VAL A 580 0.37 2.34 -20.91
CA VAL A 580 1.34 1.42 -20.34
C VAL A 580 2.03 2.10 -19.18
N GLU A 581 2.12 1.39 -18.06
CA GLU A 581 2.80 1.87 -16.85
C GLU A 581 3.61 0.74 -16.24
N GLY A 582 4.84 1.05 -15.83
CA GLY A 582 5.71 0.13 -15.14
C GLY A 582 6.47 0.81 -14.02
N SER A 583 6.71 0.09 -12.94
CA SER A 583 7.55 0.54 -11.82
C SER A 583 8.42 -0.61 -11.34
N VAL A 584 9.67 -0.29 -11.04
CA VAL A 584 10.61 -1.20 -10.38
C VAL A 584 11.15 -0.50 -9.15
N GLU A 585 10.99 -1.12 -7.98
CA GLU A 585 11.47 -0.60 -6.71
C GLU A 585 12.42 -1.58 -6.04
N LEU A 586 13.55 -1.09 -5.56
CA LEU A 586 14.40 -1.78 -4.60
C LEU A 586 14.15 -1.18 -3.22
N ARG A 587 13.57 -1.96 -2.34
CA ARG A 587 13.22 -1.59 -0.96
C ARG A 587 14.26 -2.16 -0.01
N HIS A 588 14.91 -1.31 0.79
CA HIS A 588 15.90 -1.69 1.79
C HIS A 588 15.42 -1.35 3.20
N THR A 589 15.29 -2.35 4.06
CA THR A 589 14.91 -2.17 5.47
C THR A 589 16.12 -1.71 6.27
N LEU A 590 16.14 -0.44 6.67
CA LEU A 590 17.21 0.12 7.51
C LEU A 590 16.97 -0.20 8.99
N SER A 591 15.71 -0.11 9.43
CA SER A 591 15.21 -0.51 10.76
C SER A 591 13.74 -0.90 10.65
N ASP A 592 13.16 -1.41 11.74
CA ASP A 592 11.74 -1.83 11.78
C ASP A 592 10.74 -0.72 11.43
N VAL A 593 11.17 0.54 11.51
CA VAL A 593 10.32 1.70 11.24
C VAL A 593 10.78 2.55 10.05
N LEU A 594 11.96 2.27 9.48
CA LEU A 594 12.56 3.10 8.44
C LEU A 594 13.05 2.25 7.27
N HIS A 595 12.46 2.47 6.09
CA HIS A 595 12.88 1.83 4.85
C HIS A 595 13.34 2.88 3.83
N LEU A 596 14.35 2.53 3.06
CA LEU A 596 14.81 3.30 1.91
C LEU A 596 14.33 2.61 0.63
N VAL A 597 13.97 3.41 -0.35
CA VAL A 597 13.51 2.92 -1.65
C VAL A 597 14.27 3.61 -2.76
N ALA A 598 14.80 2.83 -3.69
CA ALA A 598 15.25 3.34 -4.99
C ALA A 598 14.27 2.82 -6.05
N PHE A 599 13.82 3.68 -6.94
CA PHE A 599 12.82 3.29 -7.92
C PHE A 599 13.06 3.88 -9.32
N VAL A 600 12.45 3.25 -10.29
CA VAL A 600 12.31 3.76 -11.65
C VAL A 600 10.87 3.53 -12.07
N ASP A 601 10.14 4.62 -12.29
CA ASP A 601 8.81 4.58 -12.88
C ASP A 601 8.89 4.91 -14.35
N THR A 602 8.01 4.30 -15.13
CA THR A 602 7.89 4.53 -16.57
C THR A 602 6.44 4.47 -17.00
N GLY A 603 6.08 5.24 -18.01
CA GLY A 603 4.71 5.20 -18.53
C GLY A 603 4.51 6.02 -19.79
N GLU A 604 3.46 5.67 -20.50
CA GLU A 604 2.99 6.35 -21.69
C GLU A 604 1.47 6.25 -21.78
N VAL A 605 0.83 7.34 -22.18
CA VAL A 605 -0.59 7.37 -22.53
C VAL A 605 -0.75 7.80 -23.98
N THR A 606 -1.46 7.00 -24.76
CA THR A 606 -1.64 7.19 -26.20
C THR A 606 -3.11 7.41 -26.58
N GLN A 607 -3.35 8.14 -27.65
CA GLN A 607 -4.71 8.39 -28.15
C GLN A 607 -5.43 7.13 -28.65
N GLN A 608 -4.67 6.18 -29.18
CA GLN A 608 -5.20 4.91 -29.69
C GLN A 608 -4.70 3.75 -28.83
N PRO A 609 -5.49 2.71 -28.61
CA PRO A 609 -5.07 1.52 -27.90
C PRO A 609 -3.83 0.90 -28.56
N PHE A 610 -2.85 0.52 -27.73
CA PHE A 610 -1.61 -0.15 -28.13
C PHE A 610 -0.70 0.60 -29.12
N ALA A 611 -0.93 1.90 -29.36
CA ALA A 611 -0.08 2.72 -30.24
C ALA A 611 1.14 3.30 -29.48
N PHE A 612 1.82 2.45 -28.70
CA PHE A 612 2.92 2.87 -27.83
C PHE A 612 4.20 3.17 -28.62
N ASP A 613 4.88 4.26 -28.22
CA ASP A 613 6.22 4.62 -28.68
C ASP A 613 7.23 4.44 -27.53
N PHE A 614 7.83 3.26 -27.47
CA PHE A 614 8.83 2.93 -26.45
C PHE A 614 10.18 3.63 -26.63
N SER A 615 10.27 4.63 -27.49
CA SER A 615 11.45 5.49 -27.56
C SER A 615 11.50 6.47 -26.39
N ALA A 616 12.66 7.07 -26.15
CA ALA A 616 12.81 8.14 -25.13
C ALA A 616 11.96 9.39 -25.44
N GLN A 617 11.33 9.46 -26.62
CA GLN A 617 10.45 10.55 -27.03
C GLN A 617 8.98 10.26 -26.72
N GLY A 618 8.58 8.98 -26.62
CA GLY A 618 7.24 8.54 -26.27
C GLY A 618 7.09 8.17 -24.79
N LEU A 619 8.13 7.54 -24.23
CA LEU A 619 8.08 6.96 -22.89
C LEU A 619 8.60 7.93 -21.81
N ALA A 620 7.82 8.18 -20.76
CA ALA A 620 8.29 8.84 -19.56
C ALA A 620 9.15 7.86 -18.74
N ILE A 621 10.32 8.32 -18.28
CA ILE A 621 11.22 7.56 -17.41
C ILE A 621 11.61 8.44 -16.23
N THR A 622 11.29 8.00 -15.02
CA THR A 622 11.49 8.78 -13.79
C THR A 622 12.19 7.95 -12.72
N PRO A 623 13.53 7.95 -12.69
CA PRO A 623 14.27 7.42 -11.55
C PRO A 623 14.07 8.30 -10.30
N GLY A 624 14.10 7.67 -9.13
CA GLY A 624 13.95 8.39 -7.88
C GLY A 624 14.41 7.61 -6.66
N LEU A 625 14.39 8.32 -5.54
CA LEU A 625 14.68 7.79 -4.21
C LEU A 625 13.53 8.14 -3.27
N GLY A 626 13.22 7.24 -2.35
CA GLY A 626 12.16 7.43 -1.38
C GLY A 626 12.55 6.96 0.01
N ILE A 627 11.86 7.53 0.98
CA ILE A 627 11.94 7.13 2.38
C ILE A 627 10.54 6.68 2.81
N ARG A 628 10.46 5.55 3.51
CA ARG A 628 9.23 5.02 4.11
C ARG A 628 9.39 4.99 5.61
N PHE A 629 8.49 5.60 6.32
CA PHE A 629 8.42 5.54 7.77
C PHE A 629 7.17 4.75 8.17
N ILE A 630 7.38 3.54 8.68
CA ILE A 630 6.30 2.61 9.02
C ILE A 630 5.58 3.10 10.28
N THR A 631 4.28 3.30 10.16
CA THR A 631 3.41 3.72 11.26
C THR A 631 2.26 2.72 11.45
N PRO A 632 1.59 2.69 12.62
CA PRO A 632 0.44 1.83 12.83
C PRO A 632 -0.74 2.07 11.87
N ILE A 633 -0.77 3.21 11.19
CA ILE A 633 -1.82 3.58 10.23
C ILE A 633 -1.38 3.42 8.76
N GLY A 634 -0.17 2.90 8.52
CA GLY A 634 0.43 2.73 7.20
C GLY A 634 1.79 3.42 7.07
N ALA A 635 2.49 3.15 5.99
CA ALA A 635 3.78 3.79 5.70
C ALA A 635 3.59 5.27 5.34
N LEU A 636 4.27 6.17 6.05
CA LEU A 636 4.43 7.55 5.61
C LEU A 636 5.60 7.57 4.63
N ARG A 637 5.36 7.99 3.40
CA ARG A 637 6.37 8.00 2.34
C ARG A 637 6.71 9.42 1.88
N ALA A 638 7.97 9.64 1.56
CA ALA A 638 8.45 10.83 0.89
C ALA A 638 9.31 10.38 -0.29
N ASP A 639 8.88 10.73 -1.50
CA ASP A 639 9.52 10.33 -2.75
C ASP A 639 10.12 11.54 -3.47
N PHE A 640 11.33 11.39 -3.95
CA PHE A 640 12.03 12.37 -4.75
C PHE A 640 12.36 11.77 -6.12
N ALA A 641 11.71 12.25 -7.15
CA ALA A 641 11.81 11.74 -8.51
C ALA A 641 12.43 12.74 -9.48
N TYR A 642 13.11 12.25 -10.51
CA TYR A 642 13.69 13.04 -11.58
C TYR A 642 13.13 12.60 -12.93
N ARG A 643 12.56 13.53 -13.71
CA ARG A 643 12.09 13.28 -15.08
C ARG A 643 13.29 13.19 -16.02
N ALA A 644 13.75 11.97 -16.30
CA ALA A 644 14.85 11.74 -17.23
C ALA A 644 14.43 11.99 -18.68
N THR A 645 13.20 11.63 -19.03
CA THR A 645 12.54 11.94 -20.31
C THR A 645 11.29 12.78 -20.06
N ASP A 646 10.86 13.56 -21.04
CA ASP A 646 9.65 14.39 -20.96
C ASP A 646 8.85 14.30 -22.25
N PRO A 647 8.05 13.22 -22.42
CA PRO A 647 7.29 12.95 -23.63
C PRO A 647 6.03 13.82 -23.79
N ILE A 648 5.67 14.65 -22.80
CA ILE A 648 4.45 15.45 -22.83
C ILE A 648 4.55 16.49 -23.95
N ARG A 649 3.67 16.35 -24.96
CA ARG A 649 3.57 17.29 -26.06
C ARG A 649 2.09 17.63 -26.33
N PRO A 650 1.76 18.89 -26.63
CA PRO A 650 0.45 19.23 -27.14
C PRO A 650 0.18 18.47 -28.43
N LEU A 651 -1.05 18.04 -28.62
CA LEU A 651 -1.48 17.43 -29.87
C LEU A 651 -1.24 18.42 -31.03
N SER A 652 -0.77 17.92 -32.16
CA SER A 652 -0.62 18.77 -33.37
C SER A 652 -1.96 19.38 -33.77
N LEU A 653 -1.94 20.56 -34.38
CA LEU A 653 -3.16 21.22 -34.89
C LEU A 653 -3.99 20.32 -35.82
N ALA A 654 -3.36 19.39 -36.56
CA ALA A 654 -4.05 18.41 -37.38
C ALA A 654 -4.76 17.31 -36.55
N GLN A 655 -4.27 17.01 -35.37
CA GLN A 655 -4.88 16.06 -34.42
C GLN A 655 -5.92 16.72 -33.50
N GLN A 656 -5.83 18.04 -33.34
CA GLN A 656 -6.87 18.85 -32.73
C GLN A 656 -7.93 19.07 -33.81
N THR A 657 -8.96 18.28 -33.86
CA THR A 657 -10.12 18.45 -34.78
C THR A 657 -10.90 19.72 -34.40
N PHE A 658 -10.32 20.86 -34.73
CA PHE A 658 -10.98 22.17 -34.60
C PHE A 658 -11.48 22.63 -35.96
N PRO A 659 -12.77 22.72 -36.17
CA PRO A 659 -13.29 23.62 -37.17
C PRO A 659 -13.18 25.05 -36.60
N GLN A 660 -12.10 25.77 -36.88
CA GLN A 660 -11.98 27.16 -36.51
C GLN A 660 -12.41 28.10 -37.66
N PRO A 661 -13.50 28.80 -37.53
CA PRO A 661 -13.62 30.08 -38.25
C PRO A 661 -13.04 31.16 -37.31
N GLY A 662 -11.84 31.63 -37.58
CA GLY A 662 -11.39 32.93 -37.15
C GLY A 662 -10.31 33.03 -36.07
N TYR A 663 -9.87 31.99 -35.44
CA TYR A 663 -8.73 32.03 -34.48
C TYR A 663 -7.50 31.31 -35.09
N GLY A 664 -6.91 31.93 -36.11
CA GLY A 664 -5.61 31.51 -36.56
C GLY A 664 -4.57 31.79 -35.51
N LEU A 665 -3.99 30.74 -34.87
CA LEU A 665 -2.64 30.88 -34.33
C LEU A 665 -1.78 31.36 -35.50
N PRO A 666 -0.95 32.42 -35.37
CA PRO A 666 -0.07 32.81 -36.42
C PRO A 666 0.76 31.62 -36.90
N ASN A 667 0.87 31.53 -38.22
CA ASN A 667 1.51 30.43 -38.97
C ASN A 667 3.02 30.39 -38.66
N THR A 668 3.38 29.88 -37.49
CA THR A 668 4.77 29.64 -37.09
C THR A 668 4.97 28.15 -37.00
N ALA A 669 6.07 27.69 -37.56
CA ALA A 669 6.43 26.29 -37.71
C ALA A 669 5.93 25.42 -36.58
N ALA A 670 4.90 24.61 -36.83
CA ALA A 670 4.39 23.62 -35.93
C ALA A 670 5.56 22.75 -35.45
N GLY A 671 5.88 22.79 -34.17
CA GLY A 671 6.89 21.93 -33.56
C GLY A 671 8.21 22.60 -33.18
N ALA A 672 8.38 23.92 -33.31
CA ALA A 672 9.54 24.60 -32.74
C ALA A 672 9.34 24.72 -31.22
N LEU A 673 10.14 23.99 -30.46
CA LEU A 673 10.30 24.22 -29.02
C LEU A 673 11.25 25.39 -28.82
N ASP A 674 11.02 26.22 -27.78
CA ASP A 674 12.01 27.20 -27.38
C ASP A 674 13.28 26.49 -26.88
N THR A 675 14.34 27.25 -26.63
CA THR A 675 15.62 26.71 -26.11
C THR A 675 15.47 26.05 -24.72
N CYS A 676 14.26 26.14 -24.12
CA CYS A 676 13.91 25.55 -22.83
C CYS A 676 12.99 24.34 -22.97
N GLY A 677 12.71 23.86 -24.18
CA GLY A 677 11.81 22.74 -24.42
C GLY A 677 10.33 23.11 -24.31
N TRP A 678 9.99 24.38 -24.19
CA TRP A 678 8.62 24.88 -24.21
C TRP A 678 8.18 25.22 -25.64
N PRO A 679 6.91 25.01 -26.00
CA PRO A 679 6.43 25.40 -27.30
C PRO A 679 6.61 26.91 -27.49
N PHE A 680 7.22 27.27 -28.61
CA PHE A 680 7.51 28.67 -28.96
C PHE A 680 6.22 29.45 -29.14
N VAL A 681 6.04 30.51 -28.33
CA VAL A 681 4.98 31.51 -28.53
C VAL A 681 5.59 32.68 -29.30
N PRO A 682 5.13 32.98 -30.53
CA PRO A 682 5.69 34.09 -31.30
C PRO A 682 5.50 35.42 -30.59
N THR A 683 6.58 36.20 -30.48
CA THR A 683 6.61 37.51 -29.81
C THR A 683 6.03 38.64 -30.63
N THR A 684 5.60 38.42 -31.86
CA THR A 684 5.06 39.46 -32.75
C THR A 684 3.58 39.66 -32.51
N GLY A 685 3.25 40.61 -31.66
CA GLY A 685 1.88 41.10 -31.48
C GLY A 685 1.30 41.03 -30.07
N TRP A 686 2.04 40.48 -29.10
CA TRP A 686 1.55 40.35 -27.72
C TRP A 686 2.29 41.28 -26.78
N VAL A 687 1.61 42.27 -26.26
CA VAL A 687 2.17 43.14 -25.22
C VAL A 687 1.99 42.40 -23.89
N GLY A 688 3.09 41.88 -23.31
CA GLY A 688 3.11 41.49 -21.93
C GLY A 688 3.73 40.18 -21.53
N TYR A 689 4.04 39.27 -22.45
CA TYR A 689 4.81 38.07 -22.11
C TYR A 689 6.28 38.26 -22.46
N THR A 690 7.06 38.70 -21.50
CA THR A 690 8.52 38.65 -21.61
C THR A 690 8.92 37.22 -21.25
N GLN A 691 9.30 36.43 -22.26
CA GLN A 691 10.05 35.20 -22.09
C GLN A 691 11.20 35.48 -21.13
N PRO A 692 11.40 34.69 -20.06
CA PRO A 692 12.57 34.86 -19.21
C PRO A 692 13.79 34.70 -20.12
N SER A 693 14.63 35.73 -20.19
CA SER A 693 15.79 35.82 -21.08
C SER A 693 16.91 34.81 -20.74
N THR A 694 16.72 33.99 -19.74
CA THR A 694 17.60 32.89 -19.37
C THR A 694 16.74 31.75 -18.84
N CYS A 695 16.73 30.64 -19.56
CA CYS A 695 16.31 29.36 -19.02
C CYS A 695 17.23 28.99 -17.86
N LYS A 696 16.89 29.39 -16.66
CA LYS A 696 17.58 28.89 -15.47
C LYS A 696 17.38 27.40 -15.43
N SER A 697 18.43 26.67 -15.72
CA SER A 697 18.63 25.23 -15.76
C SER A 697 17.33 24.43 -15.67
N ASP A 698 16.88 23.88 -16.80
CA ASP A 698 15.83 22.87 -16.94
C ASP A 698 15.95 21.71 -15.93
N PHE A 699 17.17 21.49 -15.45
CA PHE A 699 17.51 20.48 -14.47
C PHE A 699 16.63 20.54 -13.20
N LEU A 700 16.47 21.72 -12.55
CA LEU A 700 15.67 21.82 -11.31
C LEU A 700 14.18 21.67 -11.54
N ARG A 701 13.68 21.96 -12.74
CA ARG A 701 12.26 21.80 -13.08
C ARG A 701 11.86 20.35 -13.32
N ARG A 702 12.83 19.46 -13.50
CA ARG A 702 12.61 18.02 -13.70
C ARG A 702 12.47 17.23 -12.40
N PHE A 703 12.71 17.86 -11.26
CA PHE A 703 12.55 17.22 -9.96
C PHE A 703 11.11 17.34 -9.47
N ALA A 704 10.64 16.24 -8.90
CA ALA A 704 9.34 16.11 -8.26
C ALA A 704 9.53 15.62 -6.83
N PHE A 705 8.75 16.18 -5.91
CA PHE A 705 8.73 15.77 -4.50
C PHE A 705 7.30 15.47 -4.10
N ASN A 706 7.06 14.26 -3.59
CA ASN A 706 5.74 13.78 -3.20
C ASN A 706 5.76 13.29 -1.76
N ILE A 707 4.68 13.53 -1.02
CA ILE A 707 4.43 12.98 0.31
C ILE A 707 3.09 12.26 0.30
N ALA A 708 3.04 11.03 0.85
CA ALA A 708 1.82 10.25 0.92
C ALA A 708 1.80 9.33 2.14
N ILE A 709 0.65 8.74 2.42
CA ILE A 709 0.46 7.66 3.39
C ILE A 709 0.04 6.41 2.62
N GLY A 710 0.71 5.27 2.89
CA GLY A 710 0.51 3.99 2.22
C GLY A 710 1.65 3.61 1.29
N GLU A 711 1.56 2.42 0.71
CA GLU A 711 2.51 1.93 -0.29
C GLU A 711 2.24 2.53 -1.67
N SER A 712 3.28 2.59 -2.52
CA SER A 712 3.14 3.10 -3.90
C SER A 712 2.35 2.16 -4.81
N PHE A 713 2.34 0.87 -4.49
CA PHE A 713 1.54 -0.17 -5.17
C PHE A 713 1.54 -1.49 -4.39
#